data_fbc986e71da8bf8a317b2877232008c4
#
_entry.id   fbc986e71da8bf8a317b2877232008c4
#
_cell.length_a   1.000
_cell.length_b   1.000
_cell.length_c   1.000
_cell.angle_alpha   90.00
_cell.angle_beta   90.00
_cell.angle_gamma   90.00
#
_symmetry.space_group_name_H-M   'P 1'
#
loop_
_entity.id
_entity.type
_entity.pdbx_description
1 polymer ?
#
loop_
_entity_poly.entity_id
_entity_poly.type
_entity_poly.pdbx_seq_one_letter_code
_entity_poly.pdbx_strand_id
1 'polypeptide(L)'
;MKKKHSINHIRNIGIIAHIDAGKTTVTERILYYTGRSYKIGEVHDGEAVMDWMPDEQERGITITSAVTTCHWKGSEIHIIDTPGHVDFTIEVERSLRVLDGAIGVFCAVGGVEPQSETVWKQADKYHVPKIAFINKLDRIGASFFGTIDMLKDKLKANPLIIQLPVGSEDHFVGVIDLIRMQQIIWQEDDLGATFTTGEIPPDLLDTAEEYHEKLIETVAEVDDEIMEAYLSEVPVAPENLIAAIRKATINMKLVPLLCGSALRNKGIQPLLDAIGQFLPSPVDVPPIKGTHPETGDIIECRAERSDPLAALIFKVAMMEGRKLSYVRIYSGELHTKSTVYNPGRKIHEKLSRIFKMHANKRERIESAGAGGIVGVVGLKDSSTGETLCISEHPVLLEKIEFFEPVISVAIEPKTHADEEKLDEVLEKFIAEDPTLRFKKDDDTGQTILSGMGELHLEVIISRMQREFNTNVNVGKPQVVYRETIGQEAAGSAVFDKEISGQRHFGEVTLKLRPLQRGSENRFRSKIRPETIPGMFIPAIEKGVMESLASGALMGYPVVDVEAVLTGGSYKESQGTDLAYTVSGSMACKAALENGKPFLLDPIMDVEVYVPEAFMGDVIGDLNSRGGKIASIEHKIGLQVLKAVVPLANMFGYSTVLRSATQGRGTFTMQFSHFDRK
;
A
#
# COMPACT_ATOMS: atom_id res chain seq x y z
N MET A 1 -36.39 11.25 -4.04
CA MET A 1 -35.11 11.95 -3.79
C MET A 1 -34.32 11.12 -2.79
N LYS A 2 -33.24 10.43 -3.21
CA LYS A 2 -32.31 9.76 -2.27
C LYS A 2 -31.69 10.86 -1.39
N LYS A 3 -31.81 10.73 -0.04
CA LYS A 3 -31.16 11.67 0.90
C LYS A 3 -29.66 11.72 0.58
N LYS A 4 -29.14 12.89 0.18
CA LYS A 4 -27.70 13.11 0.12
C LYS A 4 -27.15 12.92 1.55
N HIS A 5 -26.34 11.91 1.80
CA HIS A 5 -25.69 11.73 3.09
C HIS A 5 -24.79 12.95 3.37
N SER A 6 -24.84 13.43 4.60
CA SER A 6 -23.88 14.45 5.07
C SER A 6 -22.48 13.83 5.08
N ILE A 7 -21.47 14.59 4.75
CA ILE A 7 -20.07 14.15 4.74
C ILE A 7 -19.62 13.55 6.08
N ASN A 8 -20.23 13.99 7.20
CA ASN A 8 -19.99 13.48 8.55
C ASN A 8 -20.39 11.98 8.71
N HIS A 9 -21.22 11.46 7.81
CA HIS A 9 -21.68 10.07 7.81
C HIS A 9 -20.94 9.20 6.79
N ILE A 10 -19.89 9.72 6.13
CA ILE A 10 -19.04 8.94 5.26
C ILE A 10 -17.93 8.29 6.10
N ARG A 11 -17.59 7.04 5.79
CA ARG A 11 -16.44 6.32 6.36
C ARG A 11 -15.65 5.68 5.22
N ASN A 12 -14.42 6.11 5.00
CA ASN A 12 -13.51 5.51 4.04
C ASN A 12 -12.54 4.65 4.80
N ILE A 13 -12.73 3.36 4.76
CA ILE A 13 -12.00 2.42 5.62
C ILE A 13 -11.26 1.37 4.80
N GLY A 14 -10.11 0.95 5.31
CA GLY A 14 -9.39 -0.23 4.84
C GLY A 14 -9.49 -1.37 5.83
N ILE A 15 -9.47 -2.60 5.33
CA ILE A 15 -9.33 -3.79 6.17
C ILE A 15 -7.92 -4.32 5.99
N ILE A 16 -7.12 -4.24 7.05
CA ILE A 16 -5.72 -4.64 7.09
C ILE A 16 -5.57 -5.92 7.92
N ALA A 17 -4.85 -6.89 7.40
CA ALA A 17 -4.67 -8.18 8.05
C ALA A 17 -3.49 -8.92 7.44
N HIS A 18 -2.94 -9.92 8.16
CA HIS A 18 -2.07 -10.91 7.54
C HIS A 18 -2.87 -11.93 6.72
N ILE A 19 -2.17 -12.74 5.93
CA ILE A 19 -2.76 -13.86 5.20
C ILE A 19 -3.45 -14.79 6.22
N ASP A 20 -4.64 -15.29 5.86
CA ASP A 20 -5.45 -16.18 6.70
C ASP A 20 -5.96 -15.61 8.04
N ALA A 21 -5.85 -14.31 8.34
CA ALA A 21 -6.54 -13.72 9.51
C ALA A 21 -8.06 -13.73 9.37
N GLY A 22 -8.57 -13.92 8.15
CA GLY A 22 -9.98 -13.90 7.81
C GLY A 22 -10.47 -12.54 7.31
N LYS A 23 -9.59 -11.75 6.70
CA LYS A 23 -9.90 -10.46 6.08
C LYS A 23 -11.09 -10.56 5.12
N THR A 24 -10.98 -11.39 4.09
CA THR A 24 -12.04 -11.57 3.09
C THR A 24 -13.33 -12.07 3.72
N THR A 25 -13.25 -13.00 4.71
CA THR A 25 -14.43 -13.48 5.45
C THR A 25 -15.13 -12.34 6.20
N VAL A 26 -14.39 -11.46 6.89
CA VAL A 26 -14.94 -10.28 7.57
C VAL A 26 -15.62 -9.35 6.56
N THR A 27 -14.97 -9.07 5.44
CA THR A 27 -15.50 -8.22 4.37
C THR A 27 -16.80 -8.79 3.80
N GLU A 28 -16.83 -10.09 3.48
CA GLU A 28 -18.04 -10.76 2.95
C GLU A 28 -19.21 -10.71 3.96
N ARG A 29 -18.95 -10.88 5.26
CA ARG A 29 -19.98 -10.74 6.30
C ARG A 29 -20.49 -9.30 6.42
N ILE A 30 -19.60 -8.30 6.32
CA ILE A 30 -20.01 -6.89 6.25
C ILE A 30 -20.94 -6.65 5.06
N LEU A 31 -20.59 -7.16 3.88
CA LEU A 31 -21.41 -7.02 2.67
C LEU A 31 -22.79 -7.71 2.82
N TYR A 32 -22.83 -8.88 3.43
CA TYR A 32 -24.05 -9.62 3.69
C TYR A 32 -24.98 -8.84 4.64
N TYR A 33 -24.51 -8.41 5.81
CA TYR A 33 -25.34 -7.71 6.79
C TYR A 33 -25.76 -6.31 6.36
N THR A 34 -25.02 -5.69 5.45
CA THR A 34 -25.41 -4.41 4.84
C THR A 34 -26.31 -4.58 3.62
N GLY A 35 -26.72 -5.82 3.29
CA GLY A 35 -27.65 -6.12 2.20
C GLY A 35 -27.07 -5.91 0.80
N ARG A 36 -25.73 -5.91 0.68
CA ARG A 36 -25.04 -5.81 -0.62
C ARG A 36 -24.83 -7.15 -1.30
N SER A 37 -24.69 -8.21 -0.53
CA SER A 37 -24.70 -9.60 -1.02
C SER A 37 -25.97 -10.30 -0.51
N TYR A 38 -26.58 -11.13 -1.36
CA TYR A 38 -27.71 -11.98 -1.00
C TYR A 38 -27.27 -13.36 -0.49
N LYS A 39 -26.03 -13.72 -0.74
CA LYS A 39 -25.40 -14.95 -0.27
C LYS A 39 -24.16 -14.60 0.54
N ILE A 40 -23.86 -15.43 1.51
CA ILE A 40 -22.60 -15.42 2.20
C ILE A 40 -21.61 -16.12 1.25
N GLY A 41 -20.66 -15.36 0.65
CA GLY A 41 -19.58 -15.93 -0.15
C GLY A 41 -18.56 -16.62 0.77
N GLU A 42 -18.34 -17.90 0.58
CA GLU A 42 -17.27 -18.62 1.25
C GLU A 42 -15.98 -18.54 0.41
N VAL A 43 -14.88 -18.13 1.05
CA VAL A 43 -13.57 -17.94 0.39
C VAL A 43 -13.06 -19.26 -0.19
N HIS A 44 -13.26 -20.37 0.54
CA HIS A 44 -12.82 -21.70 0.12
C HIS A 44 -13.59 -22.26 -1.09
N ASP A 45 -14.79 -21.76 -1.34
CA ASP A 45 -15.62 -22.18 -2.48
C ASP A 45 -15.46 -21.26 -3.70
N GLY A 46 -14.59 -20.23 -3.60
CA GLY A 46 -14.35 -19.26 -4.68
C GLY A 46 -15.56 -18.33 -4.95
N GLU A 47 -16.49 -18.20 -4.01
CA GLU A 47 -17.72 -17.40 -4.14
C GLU A 47 -17.60 -15.99 -3.57
N ALA A 48 -16.42 -15.57 -3.07
CA ALA A 48 -16.19 -14.27 -2.49
C ALA A 48 -16.41 -13.13 -3.52
N VAL A 49 -17.21 -12.13 -3.16
CA VAL A 49 -17.57 -11.01 -4.05
C VAL A 49 -16.39 -10.05 -4.25
N MET A 50 -15.54 -9.92 -3.23
CA MET A 50 -14.38 -9.01 -3.28
C MET A 50 -13.21 -9.61 -4.03
N ASP A 51 -12.92 -10.90 -3.86
CA ASP A 51 -11.90 -11.63 -4.60
C ASP A 51 -12.51 -12.15 -5.92
N TRP A 52 -12.75 -11.22 -6.85
CA TRP A 52 -13.48 -11.49 -8.09
C TRP A 52 -12.59 -11.99 -9.25
N MET A 53 -11.28 -11.84 -9.13
CA MET A 53 -10.35 -12.31 -10.15
C MET A 53 -10.15 -13.83 -10.05
N PRO A 54 -10.09 -14.55 -11.19
CA PRO A 54 -9.83 -15.99 -11.15
C PRO A 54 -8.53 -16.36 -10.42
N ASP A 55 -7.48 -15.54 -10.56
CA ASP A 55 -6.20 -15.77 -9.87
C ASP A 55 -6.31 -15.60 -8.34
N GLU A 56 -7.18 -14.71 -7.85
CA GLU A 56 -7.50 -14.57 -6.42
C GLU A 56 -8.26 -15.78 -5.89
N GLN A 57 -9.27 -16.23 -6.63
CA GLN A 57 -10.11 -17.39 -6.26
C GLN A 57 -9.32 -18.70 -6.27
N GLU A 58 -8.50 -18.93 -7.30
CA GLU A 58 -7.67 -20.14 -7.41
C GLU A 58 -6.58 -20.21 -6.32
N ARG A 59 -6.04 -19.08 -5.92
CA ARG A 59 -4.95 -19.00 -4.94
C ARG A 59 -5.44 -18.75 -3.50
N GLY A 60 -6.68 -18.32 -3.32
CA GLY A 60 -7.28 -17.98 -2.02
C GLY A 60 -6.66 -16.74 -1.36
N ILE A 61 -6.08 -15.82 -2.16
CA ILE A 61 -5.45 -14.59 -1.68
C ILE A 61 -5.97 -13.38 -2.45
N THR A 62 -6.15 -12.25 -1.78
CA THR A 62 -6.43 -10.98 -2.43
C THR A 62 -5.17 -10.45 -3.11
N ILE A 63 -5.23 -10.15 -4.39
CA ILE A 63 -4.12 -9.66 -5.22
C ILE A 63 -4.26 -8.15 -5.44
N THR A 64 -5.46 -7.71 -5.84
CA THR A 64 -5.73 -6.30 -6.13
C THR A 64 -6.69 -5.70 -5.12
N SER A 65 -6.48 -4.44 -4.75
CA SER A 65 -7.43 -3.74 -3.88
C SER A 65 -8.79 -3.59 -4.58
N ALA A 66 -9.85 -4.01 -3.92
CA ALA A 66 -11.22 -3.84 -4.38
C ALA A 66 -11.93 -2.75 -3.57
N VAL A 67 -12.75 -1.94 -4.24
CA VAL A 67 -13.53 -0.87 -3.60
C VAL A 67 -15.00 -1.23 -3.62
N THR A 68 -15.64 -1.19 -2.47
CA THR A 68 -17.08 -1.38 -2.37
C THR A 68 -17.72 -0.33 -1.48
N THR A 69 -19.00 -0.04 -1.74
CA THR A 69 -19.77 0.91 -0.93
C THR A 69 -20.97 0.22 -0.31
N CYS A 70 -21.10 0.29 0.99
CA CYS A 70 -22.23 -0.23 1.73
C CYS A 70 -22.84 0.85 2.65
N HIS A 71 -23.96 0.53 3.31
CA HIS A 71 -24.66 1.46 4.18
C HIS A 71 -25.04 0.75 5.47
N TRP A 72 -24.76 1.40 6.60
CA TRP A 72 -25.13 0.89 7.92
C TRP A 72 -25.58 2.00 8.85
N LYS A 73 -26.79 1.85 9.43
CA LYS A 73 -27.37 2.80 10.41
C LYS A 73 -27.20 4.29 10.04
N GLY A 74 -27.39 4.64 8.76
CA GLY A 74 -27.28 6.01 8.26
C GLY A 74 -25.88 6.43 7.80
N SER A 75 -24.86 5.64 8.04
CA SER A 75 -23.52 5.85 7.51
C SER A 75 -23.35 5.23 6.13
N GLU A 76 -22.61 5.91 5.24
CA GLU A 76 -22.13 5.41 3.98
C GLU A 76 -20.67 4.97 4.18
N ILE A 77 -20.40 3.69 4.02
CA ILE A 77 -19.09 3.09 4.27
C ILE A 77 -18.46 2.67 2.93
N HIS A 78 -17.34 3.25 2.58
CA HIS A 78 -16.49 2.80 1.49
C HIS A 78 -15.41 1.89 2.06
N ILE A 79 -15.43 0.64 1.65
CA ILE A 79 -14.44 -0.36 2.08
C ILE A 79 -13.44 -0.52 0.95
N ILE A 80 -12.17 -0.35 1.24
CA ILE A 80 -11.07 -0.72 0.37
C ILE A 80 -10.45 -1.99 0.96
N ASP A 81 -10.66 -3.10 0.28
CA ASP A 81 -10.02 -4.36 0.63
C ASP A 81 -8.57 -4.37 0.14
N THR A 82 -7.62 -4.56 1.04
CA THR A 82 -6.19 -4.47 0.70
C THR A 82 -5.57 -5.86 0.62
N PRO A 83 -4.64 -6.12 -0.33
CA PRO A 83 -3.89 -7.37 -0.35
C PRO A 83 -3.16 -7.62 0.97
N GLY A 84 -3.03 -8.90 1.34
CA GLY A 84 -2.24 -9.29 2.52
C GLY A 84 -0.82 -9.75 2.17
N HIS A 85 -0.48 -9.93 0.89
CA HIS A 85 0.80 -10.48 0.45
C HIS A 85 1.82 -9.36 0.18
N VAL A 86 3.07 -9.61 0.59
CA VAL A 86 4.16 -8.62 0.48
C VAL A 86 4.51 -8.21 -0.95
N ASP A 87 4.33 -9.08 -1.94
CA ASP A 87 4.56 -8.76 -3.35
C ASP A 87 3.61 -7.66 -3.86
N PHE A 88 2.51 -7.43 -3.15
CA PHE A 88 1.49 -6.41 -3.46
C PHE A 88 1.49 -5.23 -2.47
N THR A 89 2.61 -4.98 -1.79
CA THR A 89 2.75 -3.88 -0.80
C THR A 89 2.35 -2.53 -1.37
N ILE A 90 2.58 -2.29 -2.67
CA ILE A 90 2.18 -1.05 -3.33
C ILE A 90 0.66 -0.85 -3.38
N GLU A 91 -0.11 -1.93 -3.52
CA GLU A 91 -1.58 -1.86 -3.46
C GLU A 91 -2.04 -1.45 -2.06
N VAL A 92 -1.33 -1.92 -1.02
CA VAL A 92 -1.58 -1.53 0.37
C VAL A 92 -1.27 -0.05 0.57
N GLU A 93 -0.11 0.44 0.13
CA GLU A 93 0.28 1.85 0.29
C GLU A 93 -0.67 2.80 -0.44
N ARG A 94 -1.04 2.47 -1.69
CA ARG A 94 -2.04 3.25 -2.44
C ARG A 94 -3.37 3.33 -1.72
N SER A 95 -3.80 2.22 -1.13
CA SER A 95 -5.04 2.14 -0.38
C SER A 95 -4.97 2.97 0.90
N LEU A 96 -3.92 2.78 1.71
CA LEU A 96 -3.74 3.51 2.98
C LEU A 96 -3.71 5.03 2.79
N ARG A 97 -3.17 5.51 1.67
CA ARG A 97 -3.07 6.95 1.36
C ARG A 97 -4.44 7.63 1.23
N VAL A 98 -5.48 6.88 0.88
CA VAL A 98 -6.82 7.42 0.62
C VAL A 98 -7.85 7.04 1.69
N LEU A 99 -7.44 6.32 2.73
CA LEU A 99 -8.28 5.94 3.85
C LEU A 99 -8.36 7.05 4.89
N ASP A 100 -9.51 7.13 5.55
CA ASP A 100 -9.70 7.97 6.74
C ASP A 100 -9.53 7.11 8.01
N GLY A 101 -9.76 5.80 7.96
CA GLY A 101 -9.59 4.88 9.07
C GLY A 101 -9.34 3.43 8.61
N ALA A 102 -8.93 2.55 9.52
CA ALA A 102 -8.68 1.15 9.21
C ALA A 102 -9.20 0.19 10.28
N ILE A 103 -9.46 -1.06 9.85
CA ILE A 103 -9.76 -2.18 10.73
C ILE A 103 -8.59 -3.15 10.67
N GLY A 104 -7.87 -3.34 11.78
CA GLY A 104 -6.86 -4.38 11.92
C GLY A 104 -7.52 -5.70 12.31
N VAL A 105 -7.50 -6.70 11.44
CA VAL A 105 -8.03 -8.04 11.74
C VAL A 105 -6.89 -8.97 12.17
N PHE A 106 -7.00 -9.51 13.37
CA PHE A 106 -6.00 -10.40 13.98
C PHE A 106 -6.59 -11.78 14.22
N CYS A 107 -5.80 -12.82 14.03
CA CYS A 107 -6.20 -14.19 14.33
C CYS A 107 -5.98 -14.47 15.83
N ALA A 108 -7.02 -14.94 16.55
CA ALA A 108 -6.91 -15.29 17.94
C ALA A 108 -5.91 -16.43 18.25
N VAL A 109 -5.55 -17.23 17.22
CA VAL A 109 -4.57 -18.33 17.35
C VAL A 109 -3.16 -17.85 17.00
N GLY A 110 -2.97 -17.16 15.86
CA GLY A 110 -1.66 -16.67 15.38
C GLY A 110 -1.24 -15.35 16.03
N GLY A 111 -2.19 -14.56 16.54
CA GLY A 111 -1.95 -13.24 17.11
C GLY A 111 -1.44 -12.23 16.08
N VAL A 112 -0.41 -11.49 16.45
CA VAL A 112 0.27 -10.53 15.58
C VAL A 112 1.38 -11.23 14.80
N GLU A 113 1.23 -11.26 13.48
CA GLU A 113 2.21 -11.80 12.54
C GLU A 113 2.95 -10.67 11.82
N PRO A 114 4.11 -10.94 11.19
CA PRO A 114 4.98 -9.91 10.61
C PRO A 114 4.32 -9.05 9.56
N GLN A 115 3.46 -9.65 8.73
CA GLN A 115 2.68 -8.89 7.74
C GLN A 115 1.74 -7.90 8.42
N SER A 116 1.13 -8.28 9.56
CA SER A 116 0.34 -7.36 10.37
C SER A 116 1.17 -6.19 10.87
N GLU A 117 2.42 -6.44 11.32
CA GLU A 117 3.33 -5.37 11.76
C GLU A 117 3.65 -4.40 10.63
N THR A 118 3.97 -4.92 9.45
CA THR A 118 4.31 -4.09 8.28
C THR A 118 3.16 -3.17 7.90
N VAL A 119 1.95 -3.73 7.71
CA VAL A 119 0.77 -2.95 7.30
C VAL A 119 0.33 -1.99 8.41
N TRP A 120 0.46 -2.39 9.68
CA TRP A 120 0.16 -1.53 10.82
C TRP A 120 1.10 -0.31 10.88
N LYS A 121 2.43 -0.52 10.73
CA LYS A 121 3.42 0.56 10.66
C LYS A 121 3.19 1.49 9.47
N GLN A 122 2.79 0.94 8.32
CA GLN A 122 2.40 1.75 7.16
C GLN A 122 1.17 2.62 7.47
N ALA A 123 0.15 2.06 8.14
CA ALA A 123 -1.02 2.83 8.58
C ALA A 123 -0.63 3.93 9.59
N ASP A 124 0.34 3.68 10.48
CA ASP A 124 0.90 4.69 11.38
C ASP A 124 1.66 5.79 10.63
N LYS A 125 2.46 5.45 9.61
CA LYS A 125 3.15 6.41 8.72
C LYS A 125 2.16 7.40 8.09
N TYR A 126 1.00 6.92 7.67
CA TYR A 126 -0.05 7.75 7.08
C TYR A 126 -1.05 8.33 8.08
N HIS A 127 -0.79 8.20 9.37
CA HIS A 127 -1.66 8.70 10.47
C HIS A 127 -3.11 8.23 10.34
N VAL A 128 -3.32 6.96 9.96
CA VAL A 128 -4.65 6.37 9.82
C VAL A 128 -5.14 5.83 11.17
N PRO A 129 -6.21 6.38 11.77
CA PRO A 129 -6.84 5.86 12.98
C PRO A 129 -7.34 4.44 12.78
N LYS A 130 -7.25 3.61 13.82
CA LYS A 130 -7.52 2.17 13.71
C LYS A 130 -8.45 1.67 14.82
N ILE A 131 -9.25 0.66 14.48
CA ILE A 131 -9.88 -0.26 15.42
C ILE A 131 -9.32 -1.65 15.19
N ALA A 132 -9.28 -2.49 16.21
CA ALA A 132 -8.78 -3.86 16.13
C ALA A 132 -9.93 -4.85 16.30
N PHE A 133 -9.92 -5.92 15.51
CA PHE A 133 -10.88 -7.01 15.58
C PHE A 133 -10.14 -8.35 15.72
N ILE A 134 -10.25 -9.00 16.90
CA ILE A 134 -9.71 -10.33 17.15
C ILE A 134 -10.71 -11.35 16.61
N ASN A 135 -10.34 -11.98 15.50
CA ASN A 135 -11.15 -12.95 14.76
C ASN A 135 -10.76 -14.40 15.10
N LYS A 136 -11.61 -15.35 14.74
CA LYS A 136 -11.40 -16.80 14.89
C LYS A 136 -11.36 -17.27 16.35
N LEU A 137 -12.15 -16.65 17.22
CA LEU A 137 -12.28 -17.10 18.63
C LEU A 137 -12.92 -18.49 18.78
N ASP A 138 -13.50 -19.01 17.71
CA ASP A 138 -14.08 -20.37 17.63
C ASP A 138 -13.04 -21.46 17.37
N ARG A 139 -11.77 -21.14 17.14
CA ARG A 139 -10.73 -22.12 16.83
C ARG A 139 -10.01 -22.62 18.09
N ILE A 140 -9.62 -23.89 18.07
CA ILE A 140 -8.79 -24.50 19.12
C ILE A 140 -7.47 -23.74 19.23
N GLY A 141 -7.08 -23.39 20.45
CA GLY A 141 -5.89 -22.61 20.75
C GLY A 141 -6.09 -21.09 20.62
N ALA A 142 -7.33 -20.61 20.44
CA ALA A 142 -7.63 -19.19 20.40
C ALA A 142 -7.38 -18.54 21.77
N SER A 143 -6.59 -17.45 21.79
CA SER A 143 -6.27 -16.69 22.99
C SER A 143 -6.55 -15.21 22.78
N PHE A 144 -7.62 -14.72 23.38
CA PHE A 144 -8.00 -13.30 23.34
C PHE A 144 -6.94 -12.42 24.00
N PHE A 145 -6.62 -12.68 25.26
CA PHE A 145 -5.65 -11.88 26.01
C PHE A 145 -4.22 -12.02 25.47
N GLY A 146 -3.81 -13.22 25.04
CA GLY A 146 -2.50 -13.40 24.41
C GLY A 146 -2.33 -12.58 23.13
N THR A 147 -3.40 -12.41 22.35
CA THR A 147 -3.39 -11.52 21.18
C THR A 147 -3.26 -10.05 21.58
N ILE A 148 -3.92 -9.61 22.65
CA ILE A 148 -3.81 -8.25 23.19
C ILE A 148 -2.38 -7.94 23.64
N ASP A 149 -1.75 -8.87 24.33
CA ASP A 149 -0.35 -8.72 24.77
C ASP A 149 0.58 -8.56 23.56
N MET A 150 0.37 -9.35 22.51
CA MET A 150 1.13 -9.20 21.26
C MET A 150 0.87 -7.84 20.59
N LEU A 151 -0.35 -7.30 20.62
CA LEU A 151 -0.66 -5.96 20.10
C LEU A 151 0.14 -4.87 20.84
N LYS A 152 0.23 -4.97 22.16
CA LYS A 152 1.03 -4.06 22.99
C LYS A 152 2.53 -4.20 22.71
N ASP A 153 3.03 -5.43 22.70
CA ASP A 153 4.46 -5.71 22.63
C ASP A 153 5.05 -5.45 21.24
N LYS A 154 4.40 -5.96 20.18
CA LYS A 154 4.92 -5.91 18.83
C LYS A 154 4.52 -4.66 18.07
N LEU A 155 3.26 -4.22 18.19
CA LEU A 155 2.75 -3.07 17.47
C LEU A 155 2.91 -1.77 18.26
N LYS A 156 3.27 -1.84 19.55
CA LYS A 156 3.28 -0.70 20.47
C LYS A 156 1.94 0.04 20.49
N ALA A 157 0.87 -0.69 20.20
CA ALA A 157 -0.49 -0.17 20.21
C ALA A 157 -0.96 0.03 21.66
N ASN A 158 -1.92 0.94 21.85
CA ASN A 158 -2.64 1.10 23.10
C ASN A 158 -4.07 0.56 22.93
N PRO A 159 -4.29 -0.77 23.05
CA PRO A 159 -5.59 -1.38 22.81
C PRO A 159 -6.54 -1.08 23.98
N LEU A 160 -7.71 -0.55 23.66
CA LEU A 160 -8.81 -0.33 24.58
C LEU A 160 -9.82 -1.48 24.44
N ILE A 161 -9.90 -2.35 25.43
CA ILE A 161 -10.82 -3.48 25.44
C ILE A 161 -12.25 -2.95 25.63
N ILE A 162 -13.07 -3.00 24.59
CA ILE A 162 -14.49 -2.58 24.65
C ILE A 162 -15.43 -3.78 24.62
N GLN A 163 -14.92 -4.99 24.40
CA GLN A 163 -15.67 -6.23 24.43
C GLN A 163 -14.87 -7.35 25.06
N LEU A 164 -15.56 -8.25 25.77
CA LEU A 164 -15.01 -9.52 26.23
C LEU A 164 -15.73 -10.69 25.53
N PRO A 165 -15.03 -11.79 25.22
CA PRO A 165 -15.67 -12.98 24.64
C PRO A 165 -16.49 -13.74 25.70
N VAL A 166 -17.64 -14.27 25.30
CA VAL A 166 -18.46 -15.21 26.09
C VAL A 166 -18.18 -16.62 25.58
N GLY A 167 -17.46 -17.41 26.38
CA GLY A 167 -16.92 -18.70 25.97
C GLY A 167 -15.64 -18.60 25.15
N SER A 168 -15.07 -19.73 24.83
CA SER A 168 -13.84 -19.86 24.04
C SER A 168 -13.90 -21.07 23.12
N GLU A 169 -13.18 -21.05 22.01
CA GLU A 169 -13.11 -22.16 21.04
C GLU A 169 -14.52 -22.59 20.59
N ASP A 170 -14.83 -23.89 20.62
CA ASP A 170 -16.14 -24.41 20.22
C ASP A 170 -17.30 -23.91 21.10
N HIS A 171 -17.01 -23.37 22.29
CA HIS A 171 -17.97 -22.79 23.21
C HIS A 171 -18.14 -21.27 23.08
N PHE A 172 -17.50 -20.64 22.07
CA PHE A 172 -17.68 -19.22 21.80
C PHE A 172 -19.08 -18.92 21.29
N VAL A 173 -19.90 -18.29 22.12
CA VAL A 173 -21.33 -18.03 21.83
C VAL A 173 -21.65 -16.55 21.60
N GLY A 174 -20.85 -15.64 22.14
CA GLY A 174 -21.15 -14.23 22.08
C GLY A 174 -20.07 -13.32 22.66
N VAL A 175 -20.44 -12.08 22.93
CA VAL A 175 -19.54 -11.07 23.52
C VAL A 175 -20.26 -10.28 24.61
N ILE A 176 -19.51 -9.70 25.54
CA ILE A 176 -19.98 -8.71 26.49
C ILE A 176 -19.59 -7.33 25.95
N ASP A 177 -20.54 -6.43 25.79
CA ASP A 177 -20.33 -5.00 25.52
C ASP A 177 -20.02 -4.30 26.83
N LEU A 178 -18.78 -3.92 27.04
CA LEU A 178 -18.31 -3.26 28.26
C LEU A 178 -18.78 -1.81 28.38
N ILE A 179 -19.13 -1.15 27.25
CA ILE A 179 -19.61 0.23 27.27
C ILE A 179 -21.03 0.28 27.83
N ARG A 180 -21.88 -0.70 27.46
CA ARG A 180 -23.29 -0.77 27.86
C ARG A 180 -23.56 -1.78 28.99
N MET A 181 -22.56 -2.54 29.38
CA MET A 181 -22.65 -3.60 30.40
C MET A 181 -23.79 -4.59 30.08
N GLN A 182 -23.74 -5.18 28.89
CA GLN A 182 -24.73 -6.17 28.43
C GLN A 182 -24.05 -7.27 27.62
N GLN A 183 -24.62 -8.48 27.66
CA GLN A 183 -24.19 -9.54 26.76
C GLN A 183 -24.90 -9.45 25.42
N ILE A 184 -24.23 -9.93 24.36
CA ILE A 184 -24.74 -10.07 23.00
C ILE A 184 -24.51 -11.52 22.56
N ILE A 185 -25.61 -12.26 22.32
CA ILE A 185 -25.56 -13.69 21.93
C ILE A 185 -26.24 -13.84 20.56
N TRP A 186 -25.53 -14.50 19.61
CA TRP A 186 -26.04 -14.78 18.28
C TRP A 186 -26.82 -16.09 18.22
N GLN A 187 -27.91 -16.11 17.44
CA GLN A 187 -28.64 -17.33 17.14
C GLN A 187 -27.99 -18.05 15.95
N GLU A 188 -27.90 -19.37 16.03
CA GLU A 188 -27.24 -20.18 14.98
C GLU A 188 -28.13 -20.44 13.78
N ASP A 189 -29.46 -20.44 13.97
CA ASP A 189 -30.45 -20.86 12.96
C ASP A 189 -30.62 -19.87 11.78
N ASP A 190 -30.16 -18.63 11.91
CA ASP A 190 -30.40 -17.57 10.91
C ASP A 190 -29.10 -16.96 10.32
N LEU A 191 -28.04 -17.70 10.32
CA LEU A 191 -26.72 -17.23 9.86
C LEU A 191 -26.22 -15.99 10.63
N GLY A 192 -26.59 -15.86 11.92
CA GLY A 192 -26.22 -14.75 12.78
C GLY A 192 -26.87 -13.41 12.40
N ALA A 193 -27.96 -13.42 11.64
CA ALA A 193 -28.70 -12.19 11.28
C ALA A 193 -29.35 -11.55 12.51
N THR A 194 -29.81 -12.36 13.47
CA THR A 194 -30.39 -11.91 14.73
C THR A 194 -29.48 -12.23 15.91
N PHE A 195 -29.46 -11.33 16.86
CA PHE A 195 -28.81 -11.51 18.15
C PHE A 195 -29.72 -11.00 19.27
N THR A 196 -29.55 -11.53 20.44
CA THR A 196 -30.24 -11.08 21.66
C THR A 196 -29.27 -10.32 22.54
N THR A 197 -29.76 -9.23 23.12
CA THR A 197 -29.06 -8.53 24.21
C THR A 197 -29.70 -8.89 25.54
N GLY A 198 -28.90 -9.08 26.56
CA GLY A 198 -29.38 -9.49 27.88
C GLY A 198 -28.43 -9.07 29.00
N GLU A 199 -28.79 -9.42 30.22
CA GLU A 199 -27.94 -9.23 31.38
C GLU A 199 -26.69 -10.13 31.30
N ILE A 200 -25.59 -9.65 31.84
CA ILE A 200 -24.34 -10.42 31.88
C ILE A 200 -24.52 -11.61 32.82
N PRO A 201 -24.07 -12.82 32.44
CA PRO A 201 -24.15 -13.98 33.32
C PRO A 201 -23.40 -13.74 34.64
N PRO A 202 -23.94 -14.22 35.79
CA PRO A 202 -23.37 -13.95 37.10
C PRO A 202 -21.92 -14.37 37.25
N ASP A 203 -21.48 -15.43 36.57
CA ASP A 203 -20.11 -15.96 36.57
C ASP A 203 -19.12 -15.07 35.76
N LEU A 204 -19.61 -14.17 34.90
CA LEU A 204 -18.82 -13.22 34.12
C LEU A 204 -18.97 -11.78 34.60
N LEU A 205 -19.91 -11.51 35.53
CA LEU A 205 -20.24 -10.14 35.95
C LEU A 205 -19.06 -9.45 36.62
N ASP A 206 -18.42 -10.10 37.58
CA ASP A 206 -17.27 -9.52 38.29
C ASP A 206 -16.12 -9.17 37.35
N THR A 207 -15.87 -10.06 36.36
CA THR A 207 -14.85 -9.79 35.32
C THR A 207 -15.25 -8.63 34.42
N ALA A 208 -16.53 -8.56 34.04
CA ALA A 208 -17.02 -7.47 33.20
C ALA A 208 -16.98 -6.12 33.92
N GLU A 209 -17.28 -6.07 35.20
CA GLU A 209 -17.17 -4.86 36.04
C GLU A 209 -15.72 -4.41 36.17
N GLU A 210 -14.77 -5.33 36.44
CA GLU A 210 -13.35 -5.03 36.46
C GLU A 210 -12.85 -4.41 35.14
N TYR A 211 -13.24 -5.00 33.99
CA TYR A 211 -12.81 -4.48 32.69
C TYR A 211 -13.56 -3.22 32.28
N HIS A 212 -14.80 -3.00 32.71
CA HIS A 212 -15.51 -1.76 32.56
C HIS A 212 -14.83 -0.61 33.32
N GLU A 213 -14.40 -0.85 34.56
CA GLU A 213 -13.66 0.12 35.36
C GLU A 213 -12.31 0.46 34.69
N LYS A 214 -11.53 -0.55 34.27
CA LYS A 214 -10.29 -0.35 33.49
C LYS A 214 -10.50 0.41 32.20
N LEU A 215 -11.63 0.20 31.52
CA LEU A 215 -11.99 0.93 30.31
C LEU A 215 -12.20 2.42 30.63
N ILE A 216 -12.96 2.74 31.68
CA ILE A 216 -13.17 4.13 32.10
C ILE A 216 -11.86 4.78 32.53
N GLU A 217 -11.03 4.09 33.34
CA GLU A 217 -9.73 4.56 33.76
C GLU A 217 -8.83 4.90 32.56
N THR A 218 -8.72 3.97 31.60
CA THR A 218 -7.91 4.19 30.39
C THR A 218 -8.41 5.37 29.54
N VAL A 219 -9.71 5.57 29.45
CA VAL A 219 -10.28 6.72 28.71
C VAL A 219 -10.06 8.01 29.49
N ALA A 220 -10.15 7.98 30.81
CA ALA A 220 -9.89 9.12 31.68
C ALA A 220 -8.45 9.67 31.53
N GLU A 221 -7.46 8.81 31.28
CA GLU A 221 -6.07 9.25 31.02
C GLU A 221 -5.93 10.15 29.80
N VAL A 222 -6.88 10.13 28.85
CA VAL A 222 -6.79 10.83 27.56
C VAL A 222 -7.92 11.84 27.30
N ASP A 223 -8.93 11.89 28.19
CA ASP A 223 -10.07 12.83 28.08
C ASP A 223 -10.40 13.45 29.45
N ASP A 224 -10.31 14.79 29.53
CA ASP A 224 -10.46 15.52 30.78
C ASP A 224 -11.86 15.46 31.38
N GLU A 225 -12.93 15.36 30.56
CA GLU A 225 -14.32 15.27 31.04
C GLU A 225 -14.59 13.91 31.70
N ILE A 226 -14.03 12.84 31.11
CA ILE A 226 -14.11 11.48 31.72
C ILE A 226 -13.27 11.42 32.99
N MET A 227 -12.08 12.07 33.00
CA MET A 227 -11.22 12.14 34.18
C MET A 227 -11.94 12.82 35.36
N GLU A 228 -12.61 13.96 35.10
CA GLU A 228 -13.35 14.68 36.14
C GLU A 228 -14.50 13.83 36.71
N ALA A 229 -15.26 13.14 35.83
CA ALA A 229 -16.32 12.23 36.25
C ALA A 229 -15.77 11.05 37.09
N TYR A 230 -14.66 10.45 36.65
CA TYR A 230 -14.00 9.32 37.32
C TYR A 230 -13.52 9.72 38.73
N LEU A 231 -12.81 10.86 38.87
CA LEU A 231 -12.33 11.35 40.15
C LEU A 231 -13.44 11.78 41.08
N SER A 232 -14.59 12.16 40.56
CA SER A 232 -15.79 12.57 41.32
C SER A 232 -16.71 11.36 41.66
N GLU A 233 -16.33 10.16 41.25
CA GLU A 233 -17.14 8.92 41.39
C GLU A 233 -18.56 9.07 40.76
N VAL A 234 -18.69 9.87 39.69
CA VAL A 234 -19.94 10.05 38.97
C VAL A 234 -20.01 9.02 37.82
N PRO A 235 -21.12 8.26 37.71
CA PRO A 235 -21.29 7.31 36.61
C PRO A 235 -21.19 7.99 35.25
N VAL A 236 -20.37 7.43 34.36
CA VAL A 236 -20.19 7.94 32.99
C VAL A 236 -21.28 7.34 32.07
N ALA A 237 -22.07 8.21 31.43
CA ALA A 237 -23.06 7.74 30.48
C ALA A 237 -22.40 7.10 29.24
N PRO A 238 -22.97 6.00 28.69
CA PRO A 238 -22.40 5.31 27.51
C PRO A 238 -22.14 6.24 26.32
N GLU A 239 -22.99 7.24 26.10
CA GLU A 239 -22.88 8.20 25.01
C GLU A 239 -21.62 9.10 25.17
N ASN A 240 -21.33 9.55 26.39
CA ASN A 240 -20.15 10.35 26.70
C ASN A 240 -18.87 9.50 26.54
N LEU A 241 -18.91 8.25 27.02
CA LEU A 241 -17.83 7.30 26.86
C LEU A 241 -17.53 7.02 25.39
N ILE A 242 -18.56 6.79 24.56
CA ILE A 242 -18.42 6.62 23.10
C ILE A 242 -17.79 7.86 22.45
N ALA A 243 -18.22 9.07 22.84
CA ALA A 243 -17.67 10.31 22.30
C ALA A 243 -16.18 10.49 22.66
N ALA A 244 -15.81 10.20 23.91
CA ALA A 244 -14.41 10.27 24.35
C ALA A 244 -13.53 9.21 23.66
N ILE A 245 -14.00 7.96 23.55
CA ILE A 245 -13.30 6.90 22.81
C ILE A 245 -13.10 7.28 21.35
N ARG A 246 -14.14 7.84 20.68
CA ARG A 246 -14.02 8.35 19.31
C ARG A 246 -12.93 9.39 19.18
N LYS A 247 -12.94 10.40 20.04
CA LYS A 247 -11.93 11.48 20.06
C LYS A 247 -10.52 10.92 20.27
N ALA A 248 -10.34 9.97 21.19
CA ALA A 248 -9.06 9.33 21.46
C ALA A 248 -8.59 8.46 20.27
N THR A 249 -9.52 7.76 19.61
CA THR A 249 -9.23 6.94 18.41
C THR A 249 -8.80 7.79 17.24
N ILE A 250 -9.51 8.88 16.94
CA ILE A 250 -9.18 9.80 15.85
C ILE A 250 -7.81 10.45 16.08
N ASN A 251 -7.46 10.75 17.32
CA ASN A 251 -6.15 11.29 17.71
C ASN A 251 -5.07 10.19 17.87
N MET A 252 -5.35 8.95 17.51
CA MET A 252 -4.45 7.80 17.58
C MET A 252 -3.88 7.50 18.98
N LYS A 253 -4.57 7.93 20.03
CA LYS A 253 -4.18 7.66 21.43
C LYS A 253 -4.60 6.27 21.88
N LEU A 254 -5.79 5.82 21.43
CA LEU A 254 -6.37 4.53 21.79
C LEU A 254 -6.78 3.76 20.54
N VAL A 255 -6.77 2.44 20.62
CA VAL A 255 -7.26 1.52 19.59
C VAL A 255 -8.42 0.68 20.17
N PRO A 256 -9.67 1.00 19.91
CA PRO A 256 -10.81 0.19 20.34
C PRO A 256 -10.68 -1.24 19.84
N LEU A 257 -10.84 -2.20 20.73
CA LEU A 257 -10.65 -3.60 20.47
C LEU A 257 -11.95 -4.37 20.62
N LEU A 258 -12.34 -5.04 19.53
CA LEU A 258 -13.51 -5.91 19.43
C LEU A 258 -13.07 -7.34 19.17
N CYS A 259 -14.01 -8.26 19.31
CA CYS A 259 -13.73 -9.67 19.09
C CYS A 259 -14.92 -10.42 18.48
N GLY A 260 -14.61 -11.58 17.85
CA GLY A 260 -15.65 -12.39 17.23
C GLY A 260 -15.12 -13.61 16.46
N SER A 261 -16.02 -14.20 15.71
CA SER A 261 -15.75 -15.22 14.70
C SER A 261 -16.54 -14.92 13.44
N ALA A 262 -15.86 -14.39 12.43
CA ALA A 262 -16.48 -14.07 11.15
C ALA A 262 -17.04 -15.33 10.46
N LEU A 263 -16.35 -16.47 10.56
CA LEU A 263 -16.80 -17.73 9.98
C LEU A 263 -18.11 -18.22 10.63
N ARG A 264 -18.26 -18.03 11.95
CA ARG A 264 -19.46 -18.36 12.70
C ARG A 264 -20.49 -17.23 12.74
N ASN A 265 -20.27 -16.15 11.96
CA ASN A 265 -21.17 -15.00 11.85
C ASN A 265 -21.39 -14.24 13.16
N LYS A 266 -20.43 -14.27 14.09
CA LYS A 266 -20.53 -13.65 15.44
C LYS A 266 -19.58 -12.45 15.53
N GLY A 267 -20.09 -11.29 16.03
CA GLY A 267 -19.28 -10.08 16.28
C GLY A 267 -19.28 -9.03 15.15
N ILE A 268 -19.86 -9.30 13.99
CA ILE A 268 -19.75 -8.40 12.81
C ILE A 268 -20.67 -7.16 12.93
N GLN A 269 -21.89 -7.30 13.47
CA GLN A 269 -22.78 -6.15 13.64
C GLN A 269 -22.21 -5.13 14.65
N PRO A 270 -21.67 -5.54 15.82
CA PRO A 270 -20.93 -4.63 16.69
C PRO A 270 -19.71 -3.99 16.02
N LEU A 271 -19.00 -4.71 15.15
CA LEU A 271 -17.89 -4.15 14.36
C LEU A 271 -18.40 -3.06 13.40
N LEU A 272 -19.54 -3.28 12.73
CA LEU A 272 -20.17 -2.27 11.88
C LEU A 272 -20.62 -1.02 12.68
N ASP A 273 -21.12 -1.22 13.89
CA ASP A 273 -21.46 -0.12 14.81
C ASP A 273 -20.18 0.65 15.21
N ALA A 274 -19.11 -0.04 15.56
CA ALA A 274 -17.82 0.55 15.92
C ALA A 274 -17.20 1.38 14.78
N ILE A 275 -17.32 0.93 13.52
CA ILE A 275 -16.90 1.71 12.34
C ILE A 275 -17.61 3.07 12.32
N GLY A 276 -18.93 3.07 12.50
CA GLY A 276 -19.74 4.29 12.53
C GLY A 276 -19.42 5.21 13.73
N GLN A 277 -19.17 4.60 14.90
CA GLN A 277 -18.99 5.30 16.17
C GLN A 277 -17.56 5.82 16.36
N PHE A 278 -16.54 5.05 16.05
CA PHE A 278 -15.16 5.36 16.44
C PHE A 278 -14.27 5.83 15.30
N LEU A 279 -14.48 5.35 14.06
CA LEU A 279 -13.65 5.78 12.94
C LEU A 279 -14.04 7.16 12.41
N PRO A 280 -13.07 7.95 11.92
CA PRO A 280 -13.32 9.30 11.44
C PRO A 280 -14.17 9.36 10.17
N SER A 281 -14.81 10.48 9.98
CA SER A 281 -15.33 10.93 8.69
C SER A 281 -14.29 11.82 8.00
N PRO A 282 -14.45 12.14 6.70
CA PRO A 282 -13.51 13.02 5.99
C PRO A 282 -13.33 14.41 6.58
N VAL A 283 -14.24 14.89 7.43
CA VAL A 283 -14.11 16.18 8.11
C VAL A 283 -13.43 16.10 9.47
N ASP A 284 -13.29 14.90 10.02
CA ASP A 284 -12.59 14.69 11.31
C ASP A 284 -11.06 14.57 11.12
N VAL A 285 -10.61 14.28 9.89
CA VAL A 285 -9.18 14.19 9.57
C VAL A 285 -8.65 15.57 9.14
N PRO A 286 -7.36 15.85 9.39
CA PRO A 286 -6.77 17.11 8.95
C PRO A 286 -6.94 17.34 7.44
N PRO A 287 -7.16 18.61 6.99
CA PRO A 287 -7.20 18.92 5.56
C PRO A 287 -5.94 18.44 4.86
N ILE A 288 -6.10 17.82 3.68
CA ILE A 288 -4.94 17.41 2.90
C ILE A 288 -4.20 18.64 2.38
N LYS A 289 -2.88 18.57 2.41
CA LYS A 289 -2.01 19.62 1.88
C LYS A 289 -1.55 19.26 0.48
N GLY A 290 -1.58 20.24 -0.40
CA GLY A 290 -0.97 20.18 -1.71
C GLY A 290 -0.07 21.38 -1.95
N THR A 291 0.59 21.42 -3.09
CA THR A 291 1.46 22.55 -3.49
C THR A 291 0.95 23.17 -4.78
N HIS A 292 1.07 24.48 -4.89
CA HIS A 292 0.80 25.15 -6.16
C HIS A 292 1.91 24.77 -7.16
N PRO A 293 1.58 24.27 -8.37
CA PRO A 293 2.58 23.70 -9.29
C PRO A 293 3.62 24.71 -9.81
N GLU A 294 3.32 26.02 -9.76
CA GLU A 294 4.21 27.08 -10.27
C GLU A 294 4.89 27.85 -9.14
N THR A 295 4.17 28.20 -8.06
CA THR A 295 4.70 29.01 -6.98
C THR A 295 5.31 28.19 -5.85
N GLY A 296 4.94 26.91 -5.72
CA GLY A 296 5.36 26.04 -4.61
C GLY A 296 4.65 26.33 -3.29
N ASP A 297 3.67 27.22 -3.27
CA ASP A 297 2.91 27.56 -2.05
C ASP A 297 2.07 26.37 -1.58
N ILE A 298 1.98 26.19 -0.27
CA ILE A 298 1.17 25.14 0.34
C ILE A 298 -0.30 25.56 0.29
N ILE A 299 -1.15 24.68 -0.24
CA ILE A 299 -2.60 24.83 -0.34
C ILE A 299 -3.27 23.77 0.54
N GLU A 300 -4.14 24.19 1.45
CA GLU A 300 -4.97 23.28 2.24
C GLU A 300 -6.30 23.02 1.53
N CYS A 301 -6.59 21.74 1.26
CA CYS A 301 -7.83 21.30 0.63
C CYS A 301 -8.77 20.75 1.70
N ARG A 302 -9.82 21.52 2.03
CA ARG A 302 -10.82 21.12 3.04
C ARG A 302 -11.85 20.18 2.45
N ALA A 303 -12.39 19.30 3.27
CA ALA A 303 -13.41 18.36 2.85
C ALA A 303 -14.79 19.03 2.69
N GLU A 304 -14.86 20.05 1.83
CA GLU A 304 -16.06 20.83 1.55
C GLU A 304 -16.41 20.77 0.05
N ARG A 305 -17.71 20.63 -0.28
CA ARG A 305 -18.17 20.57 -1.67
C ARG A 305 -18.10 21.92 -2.40
N SER A 306 -18.15 23.02 -1.66
CA SER A 306 -18.07 24.39 -2.18
C SER A 306 -16.65 24.79 -2.56
N ASP A 307 -15.64 24.10 -2.04
CA ASP A 307 -14.25 24.40 -2.29
C ASP A 307 -13.80 23.97 -3.69
N PRO A 308 -12.69 24.50 -4.21
CA PRO A 308 -12.11 24.07 -5.46
C PRO A 308 -11.82 22.54 -5.46
N LEU A 309 -11.99 21.91 -6.61
CA LEU A 309 -11.74 20.48 -6.76
C LEU A 309 -10.27 20.15 -6.48
N ALA A 310 -10.05 19.20 -5.59
CA ALA A 310 -8.79 18.49 -5.43
C ALA A 310 -9.08 16.99 -5.23
N ALA A 311 -8.59 16.17 -6.15
CA ALA A 311 -8.84 14.74 -6.14
C ALA A 311 -7.58 13.98 -6.58
N LEU A 312 -7.41 12.76 -6.06
CA LEU A 312 -6.26 11.89 -6.32
C LEU A 312 -6.70 10.62 -7.04
N ILE A 313 -6.04 10.29 -8.13
CA ILE A 313 -6.15 8.98 -8.77
C ILE A 313 -5.26 8.01 -8.00
N PHE A 314 -5.85 7.10 -7.22
CA PHE A 314 -5.06 6.17 -6.41
C PHE A 314 -4.94 4.78 -7.04
N LYS A 315 -5.81 4.45 -8.00
CA LYS A 315 -5.77 3.19 -8.73
C LYS A 315 -6.33 3.35 -10.14
N VAL A 316 -5.73 2.67 -11.08
CA VAL A 316 -6.24 2.48 -12.45
C VAL A 316 -6.48 1.00 -12.66
N ALA A 317 -7.55 0.63 -13.34
CA ALA A 317 -7.85 -0.75 -13.74
C ALA A 317 -8.39 -0.78 -15.17
N MET A 318 -8.02 -1.81 -15.91
CA MET A 318 -8.58 -2.06 -17.23
C MET A 318 -9.79 -3.00 -17.08
N MET A 319 -10.98 -2.49 -17.35
CA MET A 319 -12.23 -3.25 -17.26
C MET A 319 -12.92 -3.28 -18.62
N GLU A 320 -13.15 -4.46 -19.18
CA GLU A 320 -13.75 -4.64 -20.51
C GLU A 320 -13.06 -3.79 -21.59
N GLY A 321 -11.72 -3.74 -21.55
CA GLY A 321 -10.91 -2.95 -22.49
C GLY A 321 -10.97 -1.43 -22.31
N ARG A 322 -11.58 -0.94 -21.23
CA ARG A 322 -11.67 0.49 -20.91
C ARG A 322 -10.95 0.83 -19.63
N LYS A 323 -10.26 1.95 -19.65
CA LYS A 323 -9.58 2.50 -18.48
C LYS A 323 -10.59 3.04 -17.47
N LEU A 324 -10.61 2.49 -16.27
CA LEU A 324 -11.34 2.95 -15.10
C LEU A 324 -10.35 3.49 -14.06
N SER A 325 -10.46 4.76 -13.74
CA SER A 325 -9.63 5.40 -12.71
C SER A 325 -10.40 5.52 -11.41
N TYR A 326 -9.85 4.98 -10.33
CA TYR A 326 -10.41 5.15 -8.98
C TYR A 326 -9.88 6.45 -8.40
N VAL A 327 -10.80 7.30 -7.97
CA VAL A 327 -10.51 8.67 -7.57
C VAL A 327 -11.06 8.92 -6.16
N ARG A 328 -10.20 9.41 -5.27
CA ARG A 328 -10.56 9.98 -3.98
C ARG A 328 -10.73 11.48 -4.15
N ILE A 329 -11.89 12.01 -3.76
CA ILE A 329 -12.18 13.44 -3.79
C ILE A 329 -11.93 14.00 -2.40
N TYR A 330 -10.96 14.91 -2.27
CA TYR A 330 -10.63 15.56 -1.00
C TYR A 330 -11.40 16.87 -0.81
N SER A 331 -11.55 17.68 -1.87
CA SER A 331 -12.34 18.92 -1.86
C SER A 331 -13.12 19.09 -3.16
N GLY A 332 -14.15 19.90 -3.14
CA GLY A 332 -14.95 20.21 -4.32
C GLY A 332 -15.92 19.09 -4.71
N GLU A 333 -16.33 19.11 -5.96
CA GLU A 333 -17.27 18.14 -6.55
C GLU A 333 -16.87 17.80 -7.99
N LEU A 334 -16.89 16.49 -8.33
CA LEU A 334 -16.74 15.98 -9.69
C LEU A 334 -18.11 15.80 -10.33
N HIS A 335 -18.24 16.26 -11.58
CA HIS A 335 -19.46 16.10 -12.40
C HIS A 335 -19.19 15.29 -13.66
N THR A 336 -20.17 14.49 -14.09
CA THR A 336 -20.10 13.83 -15.40
C THR A 336 -20.06 14.88 -16.51
N LYS A 337 -19.29 14.59 -17.57
CA LYS A 337 -19.08 15.48 -18.73
C LYS A 337 -18.31 16.77 -18.44
N SER A 338 -17.83 17.00 -17.21
CA SER A 338 -16.95 18.12 -16.89
C SER A 338 -15.52 17.89 -17.42
N THR A 339 -14.78 18.96 -17.53
CA THR A 339 -13.34 18.93 -17.82
C THR A 339 -12.60 19.12 -16.51
N VAL A 340 -11.57 18.32 -16.29
CA VAL A 340 -10.64 18.41 -15.16
C VAL A 340 -9.24 18.71 -15.68
N TYR A 341 -8.42 19.30 -14.84
CA TYR A 341 -7.04 19.62 -15.13
C TYR A 341 -6.10 18.72 -14.34
N ASN A 342 -5.12 18.15 -15.01
CA ASN A 342 -4.02 17.40 -14.40
C ASN A 342 -2.78 18.31 -14.36
N PRO A 343 -2.43 18.88 -13.20
CA PRO A 343 -1.34 19.85 -13.09
C PRO A 343 0.04 19.21 -13.28
N GLY A 344 0.19 17.92 -12.96
CA GLY A 344 1.45 17.20 -13.12
C GLY A 344 1.85 17.00 -14.58
N ARG A 345 0.87 16.80 -15.46
CA ARG A 345 1.07 16.66 -16.92
C ARG A 345 0.73 17.93 -17.71
N LYS A 346 0.11 18.92 -17.07
CA LYS A 346 -0.39 20.15 -17.69
C LYS A 346 -1.40 19.87 -18.82
N ILE A 347 -2.30 18.91 -18.63
CA ILE A 347 -3.32 18.52 -19.61
C ILE A 347 -4.73 18.66 -19.05
N HIS A 348 -5.69 18.85 -19.95
CA HIS A 348 -7.12 18.86 -19.66
C HIS A 348 -7.75 17.56 -20.16
N GLU A 349 -8.54 16.90 -19.31
CA GLU A 349 -9.23 15.67 -19.65
C GLU A 349 -10.72 15.77 -19.37
N LYS A 350 -11.53 15.13 -20.20
CA LYS A 350 -12.99 15.15 -20.07
C LYS A 350 -13.51 13.89 -19.42
N LEU A 351 -14.21 14.05 -18.31
CA LEU A 351 -14.89 12.95 -17.63
C LEU A 351 -16.10 12.50 -18.45
N SER A 352 -16.17 11.22 -18.78
CA SER A 352 -17.30 10.66 -19.52
C SER A 352 -18.39 10.19 -18.58
N ARG A 353 -18.04 9.42 -17.54
CA ARG A 353 -18.95 8.81 -16.58
C ARG A 353 -18.30 8.71 -15.21
N ILE A 354 -19.14 8.76 -14.17
CA ILE A 354 -18.75 8.54 -12.78
C ILE A 354 -19.58 7.37 -12.24
N PHE A 355 -18.94 6.49 -11.48
CA PHE A 355 -19.54 5.30 -10.92
C PHE A 355 -19.28 5.18 -9.41
N LYS A 356 -20.29 4.79 -8.66
CA LYS A 356 -20.12 4.16 -7.36
C LYS A 356 -19.73 2.71 -7.58
N MET A 357 -18.69 2.28 -6.88
CA MET A 357 -18.14 0.94 -7.03
C MET A 357 -18.70 -0.02 -5.99
N HIS A 358 -18.96 -1.26 -6.42
CA HIS A 358 -19.40 -2.36 -5.59
C HIS A 358 -18.66 -3.62 -6.04
N ALA A 359 -17.37 -3.72 -5.67
CA ALA A 359 -16.42 -4.67 -6.23
C ALA A 359 -16.40 -4.59 -7.76
N ASN A 360 -16.86 -5.62 -8.48
CA ASN A 360 -16.92 -5.65 -9.95
C ASN A 360 -18.18 -4.97 -10.54
N LYS A 361 -19.18 -4.60 -9.72
CA LYS A 361 -20.41 -3.94 -10.18
C LYS A 361 -20.29 -2.43 -10.08
N ARG A 362 -20.98 -1.72 -10.99
CA ARG A 362 -20.89 -0.26 -11.16
C ARG A 362 -22.28 0.37 -11.13
N GLU A 363 -22.52 1.32 -10.24
CA GLU A 363 -23.73 2.16 -10.24
C GLU A 363 -23.39 3.54 -10.79
N ARG A 364 -24.02 3.93 -11.91
CA ARG A 364 -23.76 5.25 -12.52
C ARG A 364 -24.34 6.36 -11.67
N ILE A 365 -23.53 7.39 -11.42
CA ILE A 365 -23.93 8.62 -10.73
C ILE A 365 -23.59 9.84 -11.56
N GLU A 366 -24.27 10.99 -11.33
CA GLU A 366 -24.04 12.22 -12.08
C GLU A 366 -22.94 13.08 -11.45
N SER A 367 -22.80 13.05 -10.14
CA SER A 367 -21.76 13.79 -9.44
C SER A 367 -21.33 13.08 -8.16
N ALA A 368 -20.14 13.41 -7.68
CA ALA A 368 -19.59 12.98 -6.41
C ALA A 368 -18.81 14.14 -5.77
N GLY A 369 -19.03 14.37 -4.47
CA GLY A 369 -18.39 15.48 -3.74
C GLY A 369 -17.28 15.01 -2.82
N ALA A 370 -16.67 15.98 -2.15
CA ALA A 370 -15.63 15.80 -1.15
C ALA A 370 -15.95 14.65 -0.18
N GLY A 371 -14.94 13.86 0.15
CA GLY A 371 -15.06 12.63 0.95
C GLY A 371 -15.41 11.38 0.15
N GLY A 372 -15.86 11.50 -1.11
CA GLY A 372 -16.26 10.36 -1.92
C GLY A 372 -15.09 9.59 -2.55
N ILE A 373 -15.29 8.28 -2.74
CA ILE A 373 -14.43 7.41 -3.56
C ILE A 373 -15.26 6.90 -4.72
N VAL A 374 -14.80 7.14 -5.95
CA VAL A 374 -15.55 6.84 -7.17
C VAL A 374 -14.66 6.26 -8.27
N GLY A 375 -15.29 5.50 -9.17
CA GLY A 375 -14.67 5.10 -10.44
C GLY A 375 -15.02 6.12 -11.54
N VAL A 376 -14.03 6.54 -12.30
CA VAL A 376 -14.17 7.54 -13.35
C VAL A 376 -13.70 6.97 -14.68
N VAL A 377 -14.47 7.19 -15.75
CA VAL A 377 -14.11 6.86 -17.14
C VAL A 377 -13.99 8.14 -17.95
N GLY A 378 -12.95 8.20 -18.77
CA GLY A 378 -12.67 9.34 -19.66
C GLY A 378 -11.27 9.92 -19.50
N LEU A 379 -10.58 9.58 -18.42
CA LEU A 379 -9.17 9.95 -18.20
C LEU A 379 -8.28 9.02 -19.04
N LYS A 380 -7.75 9.53 -20.16
CA LYS A 380 -6.93 8.74 -21.09
C LYS A 380 -5.47 8.72 -20.68
N ASP A 381 -4.95 9.90 -20.38
CA ASP A 381 -3.52 10.13 -20.18
C ASP A 381 -3.10 10.17 -18.72
N SER A 382 -4.03 10.46 -17.80
CA SER A 382 -3.75 10.48 -16.36
C SER A 382 -3.57 9.08 -15.79
N SER A 383 -2.60 8.90 -14.89
CA SER A 383 -2.18 7.63 -14.30
C SER A 383 -2.36 7.60 -12.77
N THR A 384 -2.08 6.47 -12.15
CA THR A 384 -2.09 6.29 -10.69
C THR A 384 -1.09 7.26 -10.02
N GLY A 385 -1.51 7.89 -8.92
CA GLY A 385 -0.71 8.86 -8.15
C GLY A 385 -0.85 10.30 -8.65
N GLU A 386 -1.61 10.55 -9.71
CA GLU A 386 -1.77 11.89 -10.28
C GLU A 386 -2.98 12.63 -9.73
N THR A 387 -2.85 13.96 -9.64
CA THR A 387 -3.87 14.86 -9.10
C THR A 387 -4.80 15.36 -10.20
N LEU A 388 -6.07 15.48 -9.86
CA LEU A 388 -7.09 16.15 -10.66
C LEU A 388 -7.61 17.38 -9.92
N CYS A 389 -7.63 18.52 -10.59
CA CYS A 389 -8.14 19.78 -10.05
C CYS A 389 -8.87 20.60 -11.13
N ILE A 390 -9.14 21.87 -10.86
CA ILE A 390 -9.61 22.84 -11.84
C ILE A 390 -8.47 23.78 -12.22
N SER A 391 -8.46 24.29 -13.46
CA SER A 391 -7.37 25.14 -13.98
C SER A 391 -7.17 26.44 -13.23
N GLU A 392 -8.28 27.00 -12.72
CA GLU A 392 -8.31 28.27 -12.01
C GLU A 392 -7.69 28.20 -10.61
N HIS A 393 -7.66 27.01 -10.03
CA HIS A 393 -7.06 26.71 -8.71
C HIS A 393 -6.21 25.44 -8.80
N PRO A 394 -5.05 25.50 -9.46
CA PRO A 394 -4.19 24.34 -9.63
C PRO A 394 -3.54 23.94 -8.31
N VAL A 395 -3.66 22.67 -7.97
CA VAL A 395 -3.03 22.07 -6.78
C VAL A 395 -2.43 20.74 -7.16
N LEU A 396 -1.24 20.47 -6.68
CA LEU A 396 -0.56 19.18 -6.80
C LEU A 396 -0.54 18.52 -5.40
N LEU A 397 -1.30 17.45 -5.25
CA LEU A 397 -1.25 16.63 -4.04
C LEU A 397 0.05 15.83 -4.02
N GLU A 398 0.49 15.46 -2.82
CA GLU A 398 1.67 14.64 -2.64
C GLU A 398 1.58 13.35 -3.47
N LYS A 399 2.61 13.07 -4.24
CA LYS A 399 2.68 11.88 -5.08
C LYS A 399 2.79 10.62 -4.23
N ILE A 400 2.21 9.52 -4.73
CA ILE A 400 2.48 8.19 -4.20
C ILE A 400 3.88 7.80 -4.66
N GLU A 401 4.77 7.50 -3.73
CA GLU A 401 6.09 6.94 -4.03
C GLU A 401 5.95 5.48 -4.44
N PHE A 402 6.63 5.09 -5.51
CA PHE A 402 6.61 3.72 -6.01
C PHE A 402 7.98 3.09 -5.80
N PHE A 403 7.99 1.87 -5.28
CA PHE A 403 9.22 1.09 -5.18
C PHE A 403 9.71 0.65 -6.56
N GLU A 404 11.02 0.64 -6.72
CA GLU A 404 11.64 0.09 -7.92
C GLU A 404 11.59 -1.45 -7.92
N PRO A 405 11.34 -2.07 -9.08
CA PRO A 405 11.27 -3.52 -9.17
C PRO A 405 12.58 -4.19 -8.79
N VAL A 406 12.51 -5.38 -8.19
CA VAL A 406 13.67 -6.13 -7.67
C VAL A 406 13.91 -7.45 -8.39
N ILE A 407 12.95 -7.93 -9.16
CA ILE A 407 13.03 -9.19 -9.91
C ILE A 407 12.65 -8.96 -11.37
N SER A 408 13.25 -9.70 -12.30
CA SER A 408 12.89 -9.65 -13.70
C SER A 408 12.85 -11.03 -14.33
N VAL A 409 12.02 -11.18 -15.36
CA VAL A 409 11.93 -12.36 -16.21
C VAL A 409 12.00 -11.95 -17.67
N ALA A 410 12.67 -12.75 -18.48
CA ALA A 410 12.58 -12.63 -19.92
C ALA A 410 11.25 -13.25 -20.40
N ILE A 411 10.50 -12.53 -21.18
CA ILE A 411 9.26 -13.03 -21.81
C ILE A 411 9.40 -13.00 -23.32
N GLU A 412 8.95 -14.08 -23.96
CA GLU A 412 8.99 -14.24 -25.41
C GLU A 412 7.58 -14.59 -25.90
N PRO A 413 7.03 -13.85 -26.87
CA PRO A 413 5.70 -14.18 -27.44
C PRO A 413 5.75 -15.56 -28.09
N LYS A 414 4.68 -16.36 -27.91
CA LYS A 414 4.60 -17.69 -28.50
C LYS A 414 4.30 -17.68 -29.99
N THR A 415 3.60 -16.66 -30.46
CA THR A 415 3.19 -16.50 -31.86
C THR A 415 3.42 -15.07 -32.34
N HIS A 416 3.45 -14.84 -33.64
CA HIS A 416 3.56 -13.51 -34.22
C HIS A 416 2.36 -12.62 -33.85
N ALA A 417 1.17 -13.20 -33.71
CA ALA A 417 -0.02 -12.48 -33.25
C ALA A 417 0.08 -12.04 -31.76
N ASP A 418 0.81 -12.79 -30.93
CA ASP A 418 1.12 -12.39 -29.56
C ASP A 418 2.14 -11.25 -29.54
N GLU A 419 3.14 -11.28 -30.44
CA GLU A 419 4.17 -10.22 -30.55
C GLU A 419 3.57 -8.86 -30.90
N GLU A 420 2.65 -8.81 -31.88
CA GLU A 420 1.98 -7.56 -32.29
C GLU A 420 1.19 -6.92 -31.15
N LYS A 421 0.70 -7.71 -30.17
CA LYS A 421 -0.11 -7.24 -29.04
C LYS A 421 0.71 -6.99 -27.78
N LEU A 422 1.89 -7.61 -27.65
CA LEU A 422 2.63 -7.65 -26.40
C LEU A 422 2.91 -6.26 -25.82
N ASP A 423 3.40 -5.33 -26.64
CA ASP A 423 3.73 -3.98 -26.21
C ASP A 423 2.49 -3.23 -25.69
N GLU A 424 1.37 -3.28 -26.44
CA GLU A 424 0.11 -2.65 -26.02
C GLU A 424 -0.42 -3.23 -24.70
N VAL A 425 -0.30 -4.54 -24.52
CA VAL A 425 -0.73 -5.23 -23.31
C VAL A 425 0.15 -4.85 -22.12
N LEU A 426 1.47 -4.80 -22.31
CA LEU A 426 2.41 -4.39 -21.27
C LEU A 426 2.20 -2.91 -20.86
N GLU A 427 1.96 -2.01 -21.80
CA GLU A 427 1.62 -0.61 -21.52
C GLU A 427 0.36 -0.48 -20.67
N LYS A 428 -0.65 -1.31 -20.91
CA LYS A 428 -1.87 -1.35 -20.09
C LYS A 428 -1.58 -1.78 -18.67
N PHE A 429 -0.75 -2.81 -18.46
CA PHE A 429 -0.36 -3.26 -17.13
C PHE A 429 0.49 -2.23 -16.39
N ILE A 430 1.41 -1.53 -17.05
CA ILE A 430 2.17 -0.42 -16.45
C ILE A 430 1.25 0.74 -16.06
N ALA A 431 0.21 1.01 -16.84
CA ALA A 431 -0.78 2.03 -16.48
C ALA A 431 -1.59 1.64 -15.23
N GLU A 432 -1.82 0.34 -14.99
CA GLU A 432 -2.45 -0.19 -13.77
C GLU A 432 -1.46 -0.21 -12.59
N ASP A 433 -0.26 -0.72 -12.83
CA ASP A 433 0.77 -0.93 -11.82
C ASP A 433 2.09 -0.23 -12.18
N PRO A 434 2.35 0.95 -11.61
CA PRO A 434 3.56 1.70 -11.83
C PRO A 434 4.85 1.04 -11.31
N THR A 435 4.77 -0.07 -10.55
CA THR A 435 5.96 -0.83 -10.13
C THR A 435 6.44 -1.81 -11.18
N LEU A 436 5.64 -2.08 -12.20
CA LEU A 436 6.06 -2.85 -13.36
C LEU A 436 6.95 -2.01 -14.27
N ARG A 437 7.95 -2.64 -14.83
CA ARG A 437 8.79 -2.09 -15.90
C ARG A 437 8.97 -3.14 -16.98
N PHE A 438 9.06 -2.71 -18.23
CA PHE A 438 9.58 -3.58 -19.27
C PHE A 438 10.63 -2.86 -20.10
N LYS A 439 11.55 -3.63 -20.62
CA LYS A 439 12.61 -3.16 -21.54
C LYS A 439 12.82 -4.22 -22.59
N LYS A 440 12.90 -3.80 -23.85
CA LYS A 440 13.41 -4.68 -24.91
C LYS A 440 14.94 -4.68 -24.84
N ASP A 441 15.52 -5.86 -24.86
CA ASP A 441 16.94 -6.06 -24.96
C ASP A 441 17.31 -6.03 -26.44
N ASP A 442 18.08 -5.01 -26.82
CA ASP A 442 18.45 -4.77 -28.22
C ASP A 442 19.42 -5.85 -28.77
N ASP A 443 20.17 -6.53 -27.88
CA ASP A 443 21.13 -7.56 -28.26
C ASP A 443 20.48 -8.93 -28.47
N THR A 444 19.50 -9.27 -27.59
CA THR A 444 18.82 -10.58 -27.60
C THR A 444 17.43 -10.54 -28.26
N GLY A 445 16.86 -9.37 -28.44
CA GLY A 445 15.48 -9.17 -28.89
C GLY A 445 14.41 -9.59 -27.87
N GLN A 446 14.81 -10.01 -26.67
CA GLN A 446 13.90 -10.42 -25.62
C GLN A 446 13.25 -9.23 -24.92
N THR A 447 12.02 -9.39 -24.47
CA THR A 447 11.37 -8.42 -23.59
C THR A 447 11.61 -8.83 -22.13
N ILE A 448 12.28 -7.97 -21.36
CA ILE A 448 12.52 -8.16 -19.93
C ILE A 448 11.41 -7.47 -19.16
N LEU A 449 10.61 -8.24 -18.42
CA LEU A 449 9.56 -7.77 -17.54
C LEU A 449 10.06 -7.78 -16.10
N SER A 450 9.98 -6.66 -15.39
CA SER A 450 10.46 -6.49 -14.01
C SER A 450 9.33 -6.14 -13.07
N GLY A 451 9.34 -6.69 -11.84
CA GLY A 451 8.30 -6.50 -10.82
C GLY A 451 8.84 -6.69 -9.39
N MET A 452 7.93 -6.66 -8.42
CA MET A 452 8.25 -6.67 -6.99
C MET A 452 8.54 -8.07 -6.41
N GLY A 453 8.08 -9.14 -7.07
CA GLY A 453 8.27 -10.52 -6.61
C GLY A 453 7.90 -11.56 -7.67
N GLU A 454 8.20 -12.83 -7.40
CA GLU A 454 7.87 -13.94 -8.31
C GLU A 454 6.36 -14.05 -8.51
N LEU A 455 5.59 -14.02 -7.42
CA LEU A 455 4.13 -14.10 -7.49
C LEU A 455 3.52 -12.93 -8.26
N HIS A 456 4.07 -11.72 -8.09
CA HIS A 456 3.63 -10.55 -8.84
C HIS A 456 3.76 -10.78 -10.35
N LEU A 457 4.93 -11.24 -10.81
CA LEU A 457 5.18 -11.49 -12.24
C LEU A 457 4.34 -12.66 -12.78
N GLU A 458 4.16 -13.75 -12.00
CA GLU A 458 3.29 -14.85 -12.36
C GLU A 458 1.84 -14.41 -12.58
N VAL A 459 1.30 -13.58 -11.69
CA VAL A 459 -0.06 -13.03 -11.81
C VAL A 459 -0.20 -12.19 -13.07
N ILE A 460 0.75 -11.29 -13.36
CA ILE A 460 0.73 -10.47 -14.58
C ILE A 460 0.74 -11.36 -15.83
N ILE A 461 1.58 -12.40 -15.87
CA ILE A 461 1.67 -13.32 -17.00
C ILE A 461 0.36 -14.11 -17.15
N SER A 462 -0.23 -14.60 -16.06
CA SER A 462 -1.54 -15.26 -16.07
C SER A 462 -2.64 -14.33 -16.62
N ARG A 463 -2.66 -13.09 -16.18
CA ARG A 463 -3.61 -12.07 -16.65
C ARG A 463 -3.42 -11.71 -18.13
N MET A 464 -2.16 -11.65 -18.63
CA MET A 464 -1.90 -11.45 -20.07
C MET A 464 -2.58 -12.53 -20.92
N GLN A 465 -2.51 -13.78 -20.48
CA GLN A 465 -3.17 -14.89 -21.17
C GLN A 465 -4.70 -14.80 -21.05
N ARG A 466 -5.23 -14.62 -19.84
CA ARG A 466 -6.68 -14.69 -19.57
C ARG A 466 -7.46 -13.49 -20.09
N GLU A 467 -6.93 -12.28 -19.87
CA GLU A 467 -7.65 -11.03 -20.18
C GLU A 467 -7.41 -10.55 -21.62
N PHE A 468 -6.21 -10.79 -22.15
CA PHE A 468 -5.79 -10.27 -23.47
C PHE A 468 -5.54 -11.37 -24.49
N ASN A 469 -5.64 -12.64 -24.10
CA ASN A 469 -5.31 -13.80 -24.97
C ASN A 469 -3.91 -13.64 -25.61
N THR A 470 -2.93 -13.20 -24.82
CA THR A 470 -1.54 -13.02 -25.22
C THR A 470 -0.68 -14.03 -24.48
N ASN A 471 -0.06 -14.95 -25.22
CA ASN A 471 0.70 -16.05 -24.66
C ASN A 471 2.21 -15.80 -24.79
N VAL A 472 2.94 -16.00 -23.70
CA VAL A 472 4.40 -15.84 -23.67
C VAL A 472 5.08 -17.07 -23.09
N ASN A 473 6.32 -17.32 -23.52
CA ASN A 473 7.27 -18.19 -22.83
C ASN A 473 8.01 -17.35 -21.79
N VAL A 474 8.24 -17.91 -20.60
CA VAL A 474 8.87 -17.22 -19.48
C VAL A 474 10.23 -17.83 -19.21
N GLY A 475 11.26 -17.02 -19.22
CA GLY A 475 12.62 -17.40 -18.83
C GLY A 475 12.75 -17.53 -17.30
N LYS A 476 13.93 -17.94 -16.85
CA LYS A 476 14.21 -18.00 -15.40
C LYS A 476 14.29 -16.60 -14.81
N PRO A 477 13.75 -16.41 -13.57
CA PRO A 477 13.89 -15.14 -12.88
C PRO A 477 15.34 -14.72 -12.71
N GLN A 478 15.59 -13.43 -12.88
CA GLN A 478 16.90 -12.82 -12.68
C GLN A 478 16.79 -11.65 -11.70
N VAL A 479 17.84 -11.45 -10.92
CA VAL A 479 17.91 -10.34 -9.98
C VAL A 479 18.24 -9.05 -10.71
N VAL A 480 17.52 -7.98 -10.40
CA VAL A 480 17.83 -6.63 -10.87
C VAL A 480 18.79 -5.98 -9.89
N TYR A 481 20.05 -5.93 -10.28
CA TYR A 481 21.10 -5.27 -9.51
C TYR A 481 20.99 -3.75 -9.62
N ARG A 482 21.73 -3.06 -8.76
CA ARG A 482 22.01 -1.63 -8.86
C ARG A 482 23.50 -1.41 -8.91
N GLU A 483 23.92 -0.25 -9.40
CA GLU A 483 25.30 0.20 -9.35
C GLU A 483 25.43 1.40 -8.40
N THR A 484 26.62 1.61 -7.85
CA THR A 484 26.95 2.82 -7.11
C THR A 484 28.45 3.03 -7.15
N ILE A 485 28.94 4.17 -6.66
CA ILE A 485 30.36 4.49 -6.60
C ILE A 485 30.94 4.31 -5.20
N GLY A 486 32.19 3.87 -5.12
CA GLY A 486 32.90 3.66 -3.86
C GLY A 486 33.64 4.88 -3.34
N GLN A 487 33.91 5.86 -4.19
CA GLN A 487 34.67 7.05 -3.87
C GLN A 487 34.23 8.26 -4.70
N GLU A 488 34.48 9.44 -4.18
CA GLU A 488 34.28 10.69 -4.91
C GLU A 488 35.15 10.72 -6.17
N ALA A 489 34.61 11.11 -7.31
CA ALA A 489 35.35 11.16 -8.57
C ALA A 489 34.84 12.31 -9.45
N ALA A 490 35.73 12.76 -10.34
CA ALA A 490 35.40 13.78 -11.31
C ALA A 490 35.51 13.22 -12.74
N GLY A 491 34.65 13.77 -13.61
CA GLY A 491 34.69 13.50 -15.05
C GLY A 491 34.41 14.75 -15.84
N SER A 492 35.01 14.88 -16.99
CA SER A 492 34.76 15.98 -17.92
C SER A 492 34.62 15.47 -19.34
N ALA A 493 33.79 16.10 -20.12
CA ALA A 493 33.60 15.76 -21.52
C ALA A 493 33.25 16.99 -22.34
N VAL A 494 33.69 16.93 -23.61
CA VAL A 494 33.45 17.94 -24.61
C VAL A 494 32.68 17.30 -25.76
N PHE A 495 31.57 17.90 -26.13
CA PHE A 495 30.87 17.60 -27.37
C PHE A 495 31.06 18.76 -28.35
N ASP A 496 31.78 18.52 -29.43
CA ASP A 496 32.04 19.52 -30.49
C ASP A 496 31.87 18.83 -31.85
N LYS A 497 30.65 18.90 -32.40
CA LYS A 497 30.31 18.28 -33.69
C LYS A 497 29.45 19.17 -34.55
N GLU A 498 29.61 19.04 -35.86
CA GLU A 498 28.74 19.65 -36.84
C GLU A 498 27.63 18.66 -37.23
N ILE A 499 26.40 19.07 -37.06
CA ILE A 499 25.18 18.29 -37.38
C ILE A 499 24.32 19.16 -38.27
N SER A 500 23.96 18.69 -39.48
CA SER A 500 23.08 19.39 -40.43
C SER A 500 23.56 20.82 -40.78
N GLY A 501 24.92 21.04 -40.80
CA GLY A 501 25.50 22.35 -41.13
C GLY A 501 25.55 23.33 -39.95
N GLN A 502 25.14 22.93 -38.74
CA GLN A 502 25.24 23.72 -37.54
C GLN A 502 26.27 23.07 -36.59
N ARG A 503 27.19 23.86 -36.04
CA ARG A 503 28.13 23.39 -35.05
C ARG A 503 27.51 23.41 -33.66
N HIS A 504 27.60 22.28 -32.96
CA HIS A 504 27.07 22.08 -31.62
C HIS A 504 28.23 21.90 -30.64
N PHE A 505 28.32 22.79 -29.66
CA PHE A 505 29.39 22.77 -28.68
C PHE A 505 28.83 22.75 -27.25
N GLY A 506 29.36 21.86 -26.42
CA GLY A 506 29.12 21.83 -24.96
C GLY A 506 30.28 21.15 -24.26
N GLU A 507 30.79 21.76 -23.22
CA GLU A 507 31.80 21.18 -22.32
C GLU A 507 31.24 21.19 -20.90
N VAL A 508 31.30 20.04 -20.23
CA VAL A 508 30.76 19.83 -18.89
C VAL A 508 31.80 19.12 -18.03
N THR A 509 31.96 19.62 -16.79
CA THR A 509 32.78 18.95 -15.76
C THR A 509 31.89 18.67 -14.55
N LEU A 510 31.81 17.41 -14.18
CA LEU A 510 31.01 16.90 -13.08
C LEU A 510 31.91 16.32 -11.98
N LYS A 511 31.43 16.37 -10.78
CA LYS A 511 31.96 15.69 -9.61
C LYS A 511 30.85 14.82 -9.02
N LEU A 512 31.08 13.52 -8.96
CA LEU A 512 30.14 12.57 -8.33
C LEU A 512 30.59 12.28 -6.89
N ARG A 513 29.63 12.20 -5.99
CA ARG A 513 29.84 11.87 -4.57
C ARG A 513 28.90 10.75 -4.17
N PRO A 514 29.40 9.69 -3.49
CA PRO A 514 28.53 8.69 -2.92
C PRO A 514 27.69 9.30 -1.79
N LEU A 515 26.43 8.95 -1.74
CA LEU A 515 25.50 9.27 -0.66
C LEU A 515 25.31 8.08 0.28
N GLN A 516 24.58 8.30 1.35
CA GLN A 516 24.15 7.22 2.26
C GLN A 516 23.19 6.27 1.51
N ARG A 517 23.23 4.97 1.85
CA ARG A 517 22.35 3.96 1.25
C ARG A 517 20.87 4.32 1.42
N GLY A 518 20.10 4.11 0.35
CA GLY A 518 18.70 4.48 0.30
C GLY A 518 18.44 5.96 0.05
N SER A 519 19.48 6.72 -0.35
CA SER A 519 19.31 8.11 -0.79
C SER A 519 18.93 8.13 -2.27
N GLU A 520 18.09 9.06 -2.67
CA GLU A 520 17.85 9.33 -4.09
C GLU A 520 19.03 10.01 -4.74
N ASN A 521 19.22 9.76 -6.04
CA ASN A 521 20.20 10.49 -6.84
C ASN A 521 19.85 11.99 -6.87
N ARG A 522 20.87 12.84 -6.74
CA ARG A 522 20.68 14.29 -6.72
C ARG A 522 21.60 14.97 -7.71
N PHE A 523 21.07 16.00 -8.38
CA PHE A 523 21.86 16.90 -9.20
C PHE A 523 21.94 18.28 -8.55
N ARG A 524 23.14 18.87 -8.53
CA ARG A 524 23.37 20.24 -8.06
C ARG A 524 24.29 20.98 -8.99
N SER A 525 24.01 22.25 -9.26
CA SER A 525 24.90 23.15 -9.96
C SER A 525 25.65 24.05 -8.98
N LYS A 526 26.98 24.14 -9.14
CA LYS A 526 27.87 25.05 -8.39
C LYS A 526 28.66 26.00 -9.31
N ILE A 527 28.28 26.06 -10.58
CA ILE A 527 28.92 26.96 -11.55
C ILE A 527 28.31 28.37 -11.48
N ARG A 528 29.09 29.34 -11.96
CA ARG A 528 28.64 30.71 -12.15
C ARG A 528 27.92 30.85 -13.49
N PRO A 529 26.97 31.79 -13.63
CA PRO A 529 26.24 31.99 -14.89
C PRO A 529 27.13 32.32 -16.10
N GLU A 530 28.32 32.88 -15.84
CA GLU A 530 29.28 33.20 -16.90
C GLU A 530 30.00 31.95 -17.47
N THR A 531 30.01 30.83 -16.73
CA THR A 531 30.67 29.59 -17.16
C THR A 531 29.81 28.83 -18.18
N ILE A 532 28.55 28.63 -17.85
CA ILE A 532 27.52 28.06 -18.74
C ILE A 532 26.22 28.80 -18.45
N PRO A 533 25.52 29.33 -19.47
CA PRO A 533 24.23 29.98 -19.27
C PRO A 533 23.21 29.08 -18.57
N GLY A 534 22.46 29.63 -17.63
CA GLY A 534 21.53 28.86 -16.78
C GLY A 534 20.47 28.08 -17.55
N MET A 535 20.12 28.50 -18.77
CA MET A 535 19.16 27.82 -19.63
C MET A 535 19.58 26.40 -20.03
N PHE A 536 20.90 26.08 -20.03
CA PHE A 536 21.43 24.77 -20.39
C PHE A 536 21.56 23.81 -19.19
N ILE A 537 21.40 24.29 -17.95
CA ILE A 537 21.49 23.44 -16.76
C ILE A 537 20.48 22.30 -16.77
N PRO A 538 19.20 22.50 -17.16
CA PRO A 538 18.24 21.38 -17.28
C PRO A 538 18.65 20.34 -18.32
N ALA A 539 19.27 20.76 -19.42
CA ALA A 539 19.77 19.83 -20.44
C ALA A 539 20.95 18.97 -19.92
N ILE A 540 21.86 19.58 -19.15
CA ILE A 540 22.94 18.85 -18.46
C ILE A 540 22.37 17.87 -17.45
N GLU A 541 21.46 18.30 -16.59
CA GLU A 541 20.79 17.45 -15.60
C GLU A 541 20.13 16.24 -16.26
N LYS A 542 19.39 16.45 -17.34
CA LYS A 542 18.77 15.39 -18.15
C LYS A 542 19.80 14.36 -18.61
N GLY A 543 20.93 14.82 -19.23
CA GLY A 543 22.00 13.94 -19.70
C GLY A 543 22.68 13.17 -18.56
N VAL A 544 22.85 13.79 -17.39
CA VAL A 544 23.38 13.13 -16.20
C VAL A 544 22.42 12.04 -15.70
N MET A 545 21.13 12.34 -15.58
CA MET A 545 20.14 11.36 -15.11
C MET A 545 19.98 10.18 -16.08
N GLU A 546 20.02 10.41 -17.39
CA GLU A 546 20.03 9.35 -18.40
C GLU A 546 21.26 8.44 -18.26
N SER A 547 22.43 9.01 -17.99
CA SER A 547 23.67 8.25 -17.75
C SER A 547 23.60 7.44 -16.47
N LEU A 548 23.06 8.00 -15.38
CA LEU A 548 22.86 7.27 -14.13
C LEU A 548 21.85 6.11 -14.30
N ALA A 549 20.83 6.30 -15.11
CA ALA A 549 19.86 5.23 -15.41
C ALA A 549 20.46 4.08 -16.23
N SER A 550 21.51 4.36 -17.04
CA SER A 550 22.17 3.37 -17.90
C SER A 550 23.33 2.62 -17.25
N GLY A 551 23.81 3.09 -16.08
CA GLY A 551 24.93 2.48 -15.38
C GLY A 551 26.29 2.62 -16.06
N ALA A 552 27.34 2.05 -15.44
CA ALA A 552 28.70 2.13 -15.94
C ALA A 552 29.42 0.78 -15.96
N LEU A 553 28.99 -0.23 -15.21
CA LEU A 553 29.61 -1.56 -15.12
C LEU A 553 28.89 -2.59 -15.99
N MET A 554 27.63 -2.84 -15.68
CA MET A 554 26.80 -3.88 -16.30
C MET A 554 25.49 -3.33 -16.87
N GLY A 555 25.32 -2.02 -16.86
CA GLY A 555 24.12 -1.37 -17.39
C GLY A 555 22.95 -1.30 -16.39
N TYR A 556 23.20 -1.55 -15.09
CA TYR A 556 22.18 -1.37 -14.07
C TYR A 556 22.13 0.08 -13.60
N PRO A 557 20.93 0.59 -13.24
CA PRO A 557 20.79 1.94 -12.74
C PRO A 557 21.71 2.24 -11.55
N VAL A 558 22.36 3.39 -11.59
CA VAL A 558 23.19 3.90 -10.49
C VAL A 558 22.30 4.55 -9.44
N VAL A 559 22.54 4.26 -8.16
CA VAL A 559 21.81 4.81 -7.01
C VAL A 559 22.78 5.39 -5.98
N ASP A 560 22.25 6.20 -5.07
CA ASP A 560 22.97 6.80 -3.94
C ASP A 560 24.13 7.70 -4.37
N VAL A 561 23.93 8.55 -5.40
CA VAL A 561 24.95 9.45 -5.94
C VAL A 561 24.46 10.89 -6.03
N GLU A 562 25.27 11.83 -5.57
CA GLU A 562 25.11 13.27 -5.85
C GLU A 562 26.02 13.68 -7.00
N ALA A 563 25.43 14.17 -8.09
CA ALA A 563 26.14 14.76 -9.22
C ALA A 563 26.22 16.28 -9.06
N VAL A 564 27.39 16.80 -8.97
CA VAL A 564 27.67 18.24 -8.82
C VAL A 564 28.32 18.77 -10.08
N LEU A 565 27.65 19.70 -10.76
CA LEU A 565 28.20 20.44 -11.89
C LEU A 565 29.19 21.46 -11.33
N THR A 566 30.48 21.27 -11.65
CA THR A 566 31.63 22.07 -11.11
C THR A 566 32.28 22.97 -12.11
N GLY A 567 32.11 22.69 -13.42
CA GLY A 567 32.77 23.45 -14.48
C GLY A 567 32.24 23.13 -15.85
N GLY A 568 32.82 23.76 -16.83
CA GLY A 568 32.53 23.59 -18.26
C GLY A 568 32.84 24.86 -19.04
N SER A 569 32.50 24.89 -20.32
CA SER A 569 32.64 26.10 -21.12
C SER A 569 31.46 26.27 -22.09
N TYR A 570 31.25 27.50 -22.48
CA TYR A 570 30.21 27.92 -23.42
C TYR A 570 30.81 28.68 -24.60
N LYS A 571 30.38 28.37 -25.80
CA LYS A 571 30.69 29.16 -27.00
C LYS A 571 29.41 29.78 -27.52
N GLU A 572 29.42 31.11 -27.68
CA GLU A 572 28.31 31.86 -28.21
C GLU A 572 27.92 31.35 -29.60
N SER A 573 26.62 31.23 -29.86
CA SER A 573 26.01 30.70 -31.12
C SER A 573 26.26 29.21 -31.39
N GLN A 574 27.00 28.44 -30.56
CA GLN A 574 27.23 27.02 -30.72
C GLN A 574 26.71 26.16 -29.57
N GLY A 575 26.38 26.77 -28.43
CA GLY A 575 25.73 26.10 -27.31
C GLY A 575 24.33 25.66 -27.64
N THR A 576 24.01 24.38 -27.45
CA THR A 576 22.67 23.82 -27.69
C THR A 576 22.32 22.81 -26.62
N ASP A 577 21.02 22.63 -26.36
CA ASP A 577 20.54 21.65 -25.40
C ASP A 577 21.06 20.23 -25.72
N LEU A 578 21.08 19.87 -27.01
CA LEU A 578 21.64 18.59 -27.45
C LEU A 578 23.12 18.43 -27.03
N ALA A 579 23.94 19.44 -27.27
CA ALA A 579 25.38 19.39 -26.94
C ALA A 579 25.61 19.24 -25.43
N TYR A 580 24.82 19.97 -24.62
CA TYR A 580 24.91 19.90 -23.17
C TYR A 580 24.32 18.63 -22.56
N THR A 581 23.26 18.07 -23.15
CA THR A 581 22.75 16.75 -22.77
C THR A 581 23.80 15.66 -23.01
N VAL A 582 24.37 15.63 -24.22
CA VAL A 582 25.40 14.62 -24.57
C VAL A 582 26.67 14.80 -23.74
N SER A 583 27.22 16.03 -23.63
CA SER A 583 28.43 16.27 -22.83
C SER A 583 28.19 15.99 -21.34
N GLY A 584 26.98 16.28 -20.79
CA GLY A 584 26.61 15.93 -19.44
C GLY A 584 26.60 14.42 -19.22
N SER A 585 26.00 13.66 -20.12
CA SER A 585 25.98 12.20 -20.10
C SER A 585 27.39 11.61 -20.17
N MET A 586 28.22 12.08 -21.11
CA MET A 586 29.64 11.63 -21.27
C MET A 586 30.47 11.96 -20.03
N ALA A 587 30.36 13.15 -19.48
CA ALA A 587 31.05 13.56 -18.26
C ALA A 587 30.66 12.73 -17.04
N CYS A 588 29.34 12.42 -16.93
CA CYS A 588 28.83 11.54 -15.89
C CYS A 588 29.40 10.13 -16.00
N LYS A 589 29.40 9.55 -17.18
CA LYS A 589 30.00 8.23 -17.45
C LYS A 589 31.46 8.17 -17.07
N ALA A 590 32.27 9.15 -17.50
CA ALA A 590 33.68 9.25 -17.13
C ALA A 590 33.88 9.39 -15.61
N ALA A 591 33.03 10.14 -14.93
CA ALA A 591 33.10 10.27 -13.47
C ALA A 591 32.70 8.96 -12.76
N LEU A 592 31.70 8.23 -13.27
CA LEU A 592 31.30 6.92 -12.73
C LEU A 592 32.47 5.91 -12.84
N GLU A 593 33.08 5.80 -13.99
CA GLU A 593 34.23 4.90 -14.21
C GLU A 593 35.39 5.21 -13.24
N ASN A 594 35.71 6.47 -13.01
CA ASN A 594 36.70 6.92 -12.04
C ASN A 594 36.27 6.71 -10.56
N GLY A 595 34.98 6.59 -10.29
CA GLY A 595 34.42 6.45 -8.98
C GLY A 595 34.52 5.06 -8.35
N LYS A 596 35.22 4.10 -9.03
CA LYS A 596 35.26 2.69 -8.63
C LYS A 596 33.90 2.11 -8.43
N PRO A 597 33.10 2.04 -9.48
CA PRO A 597 31.74 1.54 -9.39
C PRO A 597 31.72 0.06 -8.97
N PHE A 598 30.65 -0.33 -8.24
CA PHE A 598 30.40 -1.70 -7.83
C PHE A 598 28.91 -2.02 -7.81
N LEU A 599 28.59 -3.31 -7.84
CA LEU A 599 27.24 -3.81 -7.84
C LEU A 599 26.65 -3.84 -6.42
N LEU A 600 25.35 -3.61 -6.36
CA LEU A 600 24.52 -3.77 -5.19
C LEU A 600 23.51 -4.88 -5.44
N ASP A 601 23.43 -5.84 -4.49
CA ASP A 601 22.41 -6.87 -4.43
C ASP A 601 21.16 -6.34 -3.70
N PRO A 602 19.96 -6.68 -4.16
CA PRO A 602 18.76 -6.50 -3.35
C PRO A 602 18.77 -7.48 -2.18
N ILE A 603 18.67 -6.96 -0.98
CA ILE A 603 18.62 -7.69 0.27
C ILE A 603 17.17 -7.80 0.73
N MET A 604 16.77 -9.01 1.11
CA MET A 604 15.42 -9.31 1.56
C MET A 604 15.39 -9.53 3.07
N ASP A 605 14.41 -8.96 3.74
CA ASP A 605 14.02 -9.34 5.09
C ASP A 605 13.18 -10.61 4.99
N VAL A 606 13.68 -11.68 5.57
CA VAL A 606 13.06 -13.02 5.51
C VAL A 606 12.66 -13.44 6.91
N GLU A 607 11.42 -13.87 7.06
CA GLU A 607 10.91 -14.47 8.29
C GLU A 607 10.44 -15.88 8.02
N VAL A 608 11.01 -16.83 8.75
CA VAL A 608 10.71 -18.26 8.59
C VAL A 608 10.04 -18.78 9.84
N TYR A 609 8.91 -19.43 9.66
CA TYR A 609 8.08 -20.03 10.70
C TYR A 609 8.27 -21.53 10.67
N VAL A 610 8.87 -22.11 11.72
CA VAL A 610 9.14 -23.55 11.77
C VAL A 610 8.93 -24.09 13.18
N PRO A 611 8.51 -25.38 13.32
CA PRO A 611 8.57 -26.07 14.60
C PRO A 611 10.01 -26.14 15.11
N GLU A 612 10.19 -26.12 16.42
CA GLU A 612 11.49 -26.12 17.09
C GLU A 612 12.43 -27.24 16.61
N ALA A 613 11.87 -28.41 16.30
CA ALA A 613 12.62 -29.57 15.82
C ALA A 613 13.38 -29.32 14.51
N PHE A 614 12.95 -28.37 13.67
CA PHE A 614 13.56 -28.06 12.36
C PHE A 614 14.37 -26.77 12.36
N MET A 615 14.44 -26.06 13.48
CA MET A 615 15.10 -24.75 13.59
C MET A 615 16.57 -24.79 13.16
N GLY A 616 17.29 -25.81 13.62
CA GLY A 616 18.73 -25.98 13.31
C GLY A 616 19.00 -26.13 11.81
N ASP A 617 18.22 -26.96 11.13
CA ASP A 617 18.36 -27.18 9.68
C ASP A 617 18.06 -25.92 8.88
N VAL A 618 17.03 -25.16 9.29
CA VAL A 618 16.64 -23.91 8.64
C VAL A 618 17.69 -22.80 8.86
N ILE A 619 18.26 -22.69 10.05
CA ILE A 619 19.37 -21.75 10.33
C ILE A 619 20.57 -22.12 9.44
N GLY A 620 20.91 -23.39 9.33
CA GLY A 620 22.00 -23.89 8.48
C GLY A 620 21.78 -23.54 7.02
N ASP A 621 20.56 -23.73 6.49
CA ASP A 621 20.20 -23.40 5.10
C ASP A 621 20.25 -21.88 4.86
N LEU A 622 19.66 -21.07 5.73
CA LEU A 622 19.70 -19.61 5.58
C LEU A 622 21.15 -19.07 5.61
N ASN A 623 21.99 -19.58 6.50
CA ASN A 623 23.41 -19.21 6.54
C ASN A 623 24.15 -19.63 5.25
N SER A 624 23.86 -20.83 4.72
CA SER A 624 24.44 -21.30 3.45
C SER A 624 24.07 -20.41 2.25
N ARG A 625 22.92 -19.75 2.33
CA ARG A 625 22.41 -18.77 1.37
C ARG A 625 23.00 -17.36 1.57
N GLY A 626 23.99 -17.21 2.46
CA GLY A 626 24.56 -15.90 2.79
C GLY A 626 23.65 -15.03 3.67
N GLY A 627 22.64 -15.64 4.28
CA GLY A 627 21.73 -14.95 5.20
C GLY A 627 22.40 -14.63 6.52
N LYS A 628 22.03 -13.49 7.10
CA LYS A 628 22.42 -13.10 8.46
C LYS A 628 21.19 -13.15 9.35
N ILE A 629 21.20 -14.04 10.34
CA ILE A 629 20.10 -14.14 11.31
C ILE A 629 20.09 -12.88 12.19
N ALA A 630 19.00 -12.16 12.18
CA ALA A 630 18.80 -10.94 12.96
C ALA A 630 18.23 -11.24 14.36
N SER A 631 17.23 -12.12 14.45
CA SER A 631 16.63 -12.53 15.70
C SER A 631 15.92 -13.90 15.57
N ILE A 632 15.72 -14.54 16.71
CA ILE A 632 14.92 -15.75 16.85
C ILE A 632 13.86 -15.45 17.91
N GLU A 633 12.60 -15.61 17.57
CA GLU A 633 11.47 -15.42 18.48
C GLU A 633 10.82 -16.77 18.77
N HIS A 634 10.61 -17.05 20.05
CA HIS A 634 9.93 -18.26 20.49
C HIS A 634 8.42 -18.00 20.60
N LYS A 635 7.61 -18.75 19.86
CA LYS A 635 6.15 -18.82 20.02
C LYS A 635 5.74 -20.21 20.51
N ILE A 636 4.55 -20.33 21.09
CA ILE A 636 4.05 -21.61 21.57
C ILE A 636 4.00 -22.61 20.41
N GLY A 637 4.89 -23.61 20.42
CA GLY A 637 4.98 -24.65 19.40
C GLY A 637 5.63 -24.23 18.07
N LEU A 638 6.11 -23.01 17.93
CA LEU A 638 6.67 -22.48 16.70
C LEU A 638 7.86 -21.54 16.97
N GLN A 639 8.88 -21.58 16.12
CA GLN A 639 10.00 -20.66 16.12
C GLN A 639 9.91 -19.72 14.94
N VAL A 640 10.18 -18.44 15.14
CA VAL A 640 10.23 -17.43 14.07
C VAL A 640 11.68 -16.97 13.93
N LEU A 641 12.27 -17.28 12.80
CA LEU A 641 13.63 -16.87 12.43
C LEU A 641 13.54 -15.64 11.54
N LYS A 642 14.11 -14.53 11.98
CA LYS A 642 14.25 -13.31 11.16
C LYS A 642 15.66 -13.23 10.61
N ALA A 643 15.81 -13.09 9.30
CA ALA A 643 17.10 -13.04 8.63
C ALA A 643 17.10 -12.02 7.49
N VAL A 644 18.26 -11.48 7.17
CA VAL A 644 18.48 -10.69 5.96
C VAL A 644 19.28 -11.53 4.97
N VAL A 645 18.75 -11.70 3.74
CA VAL A 645 19.31 -12.63 2.76
C VAL A 645 19.33 -11.97 1.37
N PRO A 646 20.42 -12.12 0.56
CA PRO A 646 20.40 -11.67 -0.82
C PRO A 646 19.31 -12.39 -1.64
N LEU A 647 18.53 -11.63 -2.41
CA LEU A 647 17.43 -12.17 -3.22
C LEU A 647 17.88 -13.29 -4.17
N ALA A 648 19.06 -13.13 -4.78
CA ALA A 648 19.64 -14.13 -5.69
C ALA A 648 19.70 -15.54 -5.09
N ASN A 649 19.86 -15.64 -3.77
CA ASN A 649 20.01 -16.91 -3.06
C ASN A 649 18.67 -17.46 -2.54
N MET A 650 17.56 -16.73 -2.71
CA MET A 650 16.23 -17.13 -2.23
C MET A 650 15.39 -17.84 -3.28
N PHE A 651 15.80 -17.86 -4.55
CA PHE A 651 15.08 -18.61 -5.57
C PHE A 651 14.94 -20.10 -5.21
N GLY A 652 13.72 -20.63 -5.33
CA GLY A 652 13.39 -22.00 -4.98
C GLY A 652 13.39 -22.31 -3.47
N TYR A 653 13.56 -21.33 -2.60
CA TYR A 653 13.61 -21.54 -1.15
C TYR A 653 12.34 -22.19 -0.58
N SER A 654 11.16 -21.87 -1.12
CA SER A 654 9.89 -22.47 -0.72
C SER A 654 9.92 -24.00 -0.79
N THR A 655 10.46 -24.56 -1.88
CA THR A 655 10.57 -26.01 -2.08
C THR A 655 11.56 -26.64 -1.10
N VAL A 656 12.70 -25.98 -0.88
CA VAL A 656 13.74 -26.47 0.05
C VAL A 656 13.21 -26.45 1.49
N LEU A 657 12.59 -25.34 1.91
CA LEU A 657 12.01 -25.20 3.24
C LEU A 657 10.94 -26.26 3.51
N ARG A 658 10.01 -26.48 2.55
CA ARG A 658 8.98 -27.54 2.68
C ARG A 658 9.59 -28.92 2.81
N SER A 659 10.63 -29.21 2.04
CA SER A 659 11.34 -30.50 2.13
C SER A 659 12.02 -30.67 3.47
N ALA A 660 12.78 -29.67 3.93
CA ALA A 660 13.49 -29.68 5.20
C ALA A 660 12.59 -29.76 6.43
N THR A 661 11.36 -29.22 6.34
CA THR A 661 10.41 -29.12 7.47
C THR A 661 9.22 -30.08 7.35
N GLN A 662 9.27 -31.04 6.41
CA GLN A 662 8.16 -31.98 6.15
C GLN A 662 6.82 -31.26 5.87
N GLY A 663 6.90 -30.14 5.15
CA GLY A 663 5.73 -29.32 4.80
C GLY A 663 5.22 -28.39 5.94
N ARG A 664 5.89 -28.37 7.09
CA ARG A 664 5.43 -27.59 8.26
C ARG A 664 6.02 -26.17 8.35
N GLY A 665 7.09 -25.91 7.58
CA GLY A 665 7.72 -24.59 7.51
C GLY A 665 7.02 -23.69 6.51
N THR A 666 6.83 -22.42 6.89
CA THR A 666 6.39 -21.36 5.99
C THR A 666 7.35 -20.17 6.10
N PHE A 667 7.40 -19.32 5.10
CA PHE A 667 8.20 -18.11 5.19
C PHE A 667 7.50 -16.95 4.50
N THR A 668 7.89 -15.75 4.89
CA THR A 668 7.58 -14.51 4.19
C THR A 668 8.88 -13.79 3.86
N MET A 669 8.87 -13.03 2.79
CA MET A 669 10.05 -12.32 2.29
C MET A 669 9.60 -10.97 1.74
N GLN A 670 10.30 -9.89 2.13
CA GLN A 670 10.06 -8.55 1.61
C GLN A 670 11.38 -7.85 1.28
N PHE A 671 11.36 -6.95 0.30
CA PHE A 671 12.53 -6.14 -0.01
C PHE A 671 12.88 -5.22 1.18
N SER A 672 14.15 -5.22 1.56
CA SER A 672 14.68 -4.38 2.64
C SER A 672 15.47 -3.20 2.07
N HIS A 673 16.59 -3.48 1.44
CA HIS A 673 17.50 -2.47 0.88
C HIS A 673 18.44 -3.08 -0.16
N PHE A 674 19.22 -2.22 -0.81
CA PHE A 674 20.35 -2.66 -1.62
C PHE A 674 21.64 -2.59 -0.80
N ASP A 675 22.46 -3.65 -0.83
CA ASP A 675 23.78 -3.65 -0.20
C ASP A 675 24.84 -4.24 -1.14
N ARG A 676 26.10 -4.06 -0.77
CA ARG A 676 27.24 -4.48 -1.60
C ARG A 676 27.23 -5.99 -1.81
N LYS A 677 27.37 -6.37 -3.10
CA LYS A 677 27.52 -7.77 -3.52
C LYS A 677 28.81 -8.38 -3.02
#